data_1264d021bab74542012056856ad845a4
#
_entry.id   1264d021bab74542012056856ad845a4
#
_cell.length_a   1.000
_cell.length_b   1.000
_cell.length_c   1.000
_cell.angle_alpha   90.00
_cell.angle_beta   90.00
_cell.angle_gamma   90.00
#
_symmetry.space_group_name_H-M   'P 1'
#
loop_
_entity.id
_entity.type
_entity.pdbx_description
1 polymer ?
#
loop_
_entity_poly.entity_id
_entity_poly.type
_entity_poly.pdbx_seq_one_letter_code
_entity_poly.pdbx_strand_id
1 'polypeptide(L)'
;MKNKKAVWIVLGFVATALASYSLYCFYYEYLHWDNLPVLGLYAALGYLGVGLLAGAGQALRKEPHKKGKQAGLCVLCILLYAALQWGITFYINIIVGHEQMAQQAIAVATSVQLLFLLVLFAVFVSKIGKKYVQIPLTLGGSIAVAALVYSIAFPTVISFIYSGYKVAAPVTKPVAKEELQLREGDFYISPNGNDENEGSLSAPFATVERAQQAVRELDKTDKDGITVCLMAGEYRVSSVVFTEEDSGTADCPVTYCAYGDGEVVLNGGQTLNPSDFVSASQYEDIFSRLSDAAKENVVVIDLTKAPYSITADDWGKLYAIGSYNTAASYDGDYVGPLYCELFVDDIRQTLARYPNEGFLKTEEVVSTGLGRESNGALTAVENWDAIRNPEPDVYRVNEDLAARIASWKELDKVWMMGYWKYDWADASTLIGNFEADTGILSPMFVSSYGTKVGAPYYFYNVLEELDCAGEWYLDREKGLLCLYAPENMQDASIDISLSLDNILKVEASHLRFENLTIKGTRSDAVSVKGDDVFIDGCLVKNVAGYAIVTDGYNNKVVNNEITRTGKGGIVISGGDRETLTPGNSIADNNHIHDWSEIYLTYQPAVTLNGVGNICSHNEMYNSPHEAITYSGNNHIIEYNLIHDVCLLSDDAGAIYSGRRWDWYGNLIRYNCIYNLGSGNHRPDGIYLDDALSGQTVYGNLLINIPKYALHLGGGRDLDVRNNIIINAGDRAVSYDARAREGVVSNGWFTHSSSKDGDMWTNLFNSPWQNTAWQEAFPQYKSFSDDFDNTDSPDFVPNPANSVVENNLIFDDAASIGNISEDADRFSTVSRENIYNLMKLGDFFTDPENGDYTLLATTDLPDGFEALPLDEIGRY
;
A
#
# COMPACT_ATOMS: atom_id res chain seq x y z
N MET A 1 -47.90 49.78 22.38
CA MET A 1 -48.02 48.48 21.67
C MET A 1 -47.26 48.41 20.40
N LYS A 2 -47.11 49.46 19.54
CA LYS A 2 -46.34 49.41 18.25
C LYS A 2 -44.88 49.06 18.49
N ASN A 3 -44.16 49.61 19.51
CA ASN A 3 -42.75 49.33 19.76
C ASN A 3 -42.45 47.85 20.16
N LYS A 4 -43.38 47.18 20.89
CA LYS A 4 -43.19 45.78 21.29
C LYS A 4 -43.26 44.81 20.10
N LYS A 5 -44.10 45.12 19.07
CA LYS A 5 -44.18 44.31 17.85
C LYS A 5 -42.92 44.46 17.00
N ALA A 6 -42.37 45.64 16.90
CA ALA A 6 -41.13 45.87 16.16
C ALA A 6 -39.95 45.11 16.75
N VAL A 7 -39.83 45.06 18.09
CA VAL A 7 -38.79 44.26 18.78
C VAL A 7 -38.89 42.80 18.46
N TRP A 8 -40.08 42.21 18.48
CA TRP A 8 -40.29 40.79 18.16
C TRP A 8 -40.00 40.47 16.68
N ILE A 9 -40.25 41.43 15.76
CA ILE A 9 -39.90 41.28 14.34
C ILE A 9 -38.37 41.23 14.18
N VAL A 10 -37.65 42.18 14.76
CA VAL A 10 -36.18 42.23 14.71
C VAL A 10 -35.58 40.98 15.34
N LEU A 11 -36.09 40.59 16.52
CA LEU A 11 -35.62 39.39 17.24
C LEU A 11 -35.79 38.11 16.38
N GLY A 12 -36.88 37.97 15.63
CA GLY A 12 -37.11 36.84 14.75
C GLY A 12 -36.11 36.75 13.59
N PHE A 13 -35.76 37.88 12.98
CA PHE A 13 -34.73 37.91 11.94
C PHE A 13 -33.33 37.57 12.49
N VAL A 14 -32.97 38.18 13.64
CA VAL A 14 -31.70 37.86 14.31
C VAL A 14 -31.63 36.39 14.72
N ALA A 15 -32.71 35.82 15.24
CA ALA A 15 -32.80 34.42 15.60
C ALA A 15 -32.66 33.47 14.42
N THR A 16 -33.22 33.84 13.26
CA THR A 16 -33.05 33.07 12.02
C THR A 16 -31.59 33.06 11.55
N ALA A 17 -30.97 34.25 11.55
CA ALA A 17 -29.55 34.36 11.17
C ALA A 17 -28.65 33.57 12.13
N LEU A 18 -28.91 33.65 13.44
CA LEU A 18 -28.16 32.91 14.46
C LEU A 18 -28.31 31.39 14.26
N ALA A 19 -29.52 30.87 14.03
CA ALA A 19 -29.75 29.45 13.84
C ALA A 19 -29.11 28.94 12.54
N SER A 20 -29.18 29.70 11.45
CA SER A 20 -28.60 29.32 10.16
C SER A 20 -27.07 29.34 10.19
N TYR A 21 -26.46 30.36 10.80
CA TYR A 21 -25.02 30.45 10.99
C TYR A 21 -24.48 29.34 11.89
N SER A 22 -25.18 29.09 12.99
CA SER A 22 -24.85 28.03 13.94
C SER A 22 -24.92 26.64 13.31
N LEU A 23 -25.89 26.40 12.40
CA LEU A 23 -26.01 25.16 11.65
C LEU A 23 -24.83 24.97 10.71
N TYR A 24 -24.41 26.01 10.00
CA TYR A 24 -23.22 25.98 9.13
C TYR A 24 -21.96 25.65 9.93
N CYS A 25 -21.70 26.37 11.00
CA CYS A 25 -20.53 26.15 11.85
C CYS A 25 -20.53 24.76 12.50
N PHE A 26 -21.70 24.25 12.91
CA PHE A 26 -21.81 22.91 13.49
C PHE A 26 -21.32 21.83 12.51
N TYR A 27 -21.79 21.85 11.27
CA TYR A 27 -21.36 20.83 10.28
C TYR A 27 -19.96 21.08 9.73
N TYR A 28 -19.50 22.31 9.69
CA TYR A 28 -18.10 22.61 9.36
C TYR A 28 -17.14 22.01 10.40
N GLU A 29 -17.39 22.23 11.69
CA GLU A 29 -16.60 21.64 12.78
C GLU A 29 -16.78 20.11 12.86
N TYR A 30 -17.96 19.61 12.53
CA TYR A 30 -18.24 18.18 12.51
C TYR A 30 -17.40 17.44 11.47
N LEU A 31 -17.15 18.05 10.31
CA LEU A 31 -16.28 17.48 9.26
C LEU A 31 -14.82 17.41 9.71
N HIS A 32 -14.37 18.30 10.57
CA HIS A 32 -12.96 18.39 11.00
C HIS A 32 -12.67 17.70 12.33
N TRP A 33 -13.68 17.30 13.09
CA TRP A 33 -13.63 16.53 14.37
C TRP A 33 -12.71 17.06 15.47
N ASP A 34 -12.19 18.27 15.36
CA ASP A 34 -11.09 18.77 16.20
C ASP A 34 -11.53 19.28 17.59
N ASN A 35 -12.83 19.53 17.82
CA ASN A 35 -13.23 20.20 19.07
C ASN A 35 -14.67 19.92 19.51
N LEU A 36 -14.91 18.82 20.22
CA LEU A 36 -16.23 18.47 20.80
C LEU A 36 -16.90 19.58 21.62
N PRO A 37 -16.21 20.38 22.52
CA PRO A 37 -16.77 21.54 23.19
C PRO A 37 -17.28 22.62 22.25
N VAL A 38 -16.60 22.87 21.13
CA VAL A 38 -17.01 23.88 20.14
C VAL A 38 -18.25 23.42 19.38
N LEU A 39 -18.34 22.14 19.05
CA LEU A 39 -19.53 21.50 18.46
C LEU A 39 -20.76 21.68 19.37
N GLY A 40 -20.59 21.42 20.68
CA GLY A 40 -21.62 21.64 21.68
C GLY A 40 -22.09 23.12 21.78
N LEU A 41 -21.16 24.06 21.65
CA LEU A 41 -21.45 25.49 21.64
C LEU A 41 -22.32 25.88 20.42
N TYR A 42 -21.95 25.41 19.21
CA TYR A 42 -22.72 25.69 17.99
C TYR A 42 -24.12 25.04 18.04
N ALA A 43 -24.22 23.82 18.54
CA ALA A 43 -25.53 23.19 18.78
C ALA A 43 -26.40 24.02 19.72
N ALA A 44 -25.86 24.48 20.85
CA ALA A 44 -26.58 25.30 21.84
C ALA A 44 -27.03 26.65 21.26
N LEU A 45 -26.19 27.32 20.46
CA LEU A 45 -26.55 28.56 19.77
C LEU A 45 -27.67 28.34 18.74
N GLY A 46 -27.64 27.21 18.02
CA GLY A 46 -28.72 26.80 17.12
C GLY A 46 -30.03 26.58 17.84
N TYR A 47 -30.02 25.89 18.97
CA TYR A 47 -31.23 25.68 19.81
C TYR A 47 -31.78 26.98 20.35
N LEU A 48 -30.92 27.91 20.78
CA LEU A 48 -31.31 29.23 21.20
C LEU A 48 -32.00 30.01 20.06
N GLY A 49 -31.43 29.98 18.87
CA GLY A 49 -31.96 30.62 17.67
C GLY A 49 -33.35 30.07 17.32
N VAL A 50 -33.52 28.76 17.28
CA VAL A 50 -34.81 28.09 17.00
C VAL A 50 -35.86 28.44 18.07
N GLY A 51 -35.49 28.45 19.35
CA GLY A 51 -36.37 28.82 20.45
C GLY A 51 -36.84 30.28 20.37
N LEU A 52 -35.92 31.19 20.07
CA LEU A 52 -36.22 32.63 19.91
C LEU A 52 -37.10 32.91 18.68
N LEU A 53 -36.88 32.21 17.56
CA LEU A 53 -37.69 32.33 16.35
C LEU A 53 -39.11 31.82 16.58
N ALA A 54 -39.27 30.66 17.22
CA ALA A 54 -40.57 30.11 17.60
C ALA A 54 -41.30 31.04 18.59
N GLY A 55 -40.58 31.58 19.57
CA GLY A 55 -41.09 32.55 20.53
C GLY A 55 -41.58 33.86 19.90
N ALA A 56 -40.78 34.42 18.98
CA ALA A 56 -41.16 35.60 18.20
C ALA A 56 -42.44 35.33 17.36
N GLY A 57 -42.53 34.18 16.69
CA GLY A 57 -43.69 33.79 15.93
C GLY A 57 -44.98 33.66 16.80
N GLN A 58 -44.87 33.18 18.05
CA GLN A 58 -45.97 33.10 18.98
C GLN A 58 -46.38 34.47 19.52
N ALA A 59 -45.41 35.35 19.81
CA ALA A 59 -45.65 36.71 20.31
C ALA A 59 -46.35 37.62 19.30
N LEU A 60 -46.24 37.38 18.03
CA LEU A 60 -46.84 38.14 16.93
C LEU A 60 -48.24 37.65 16.52
N ARG A 61 -48.79 36.62 17.17
CA ARG A 61 -50.17 36.13 16.91
C ARG A 61 -51.22 37.15 17.30
N LYS A 62 -52.32 37.21 16.59
CA LYS A 62 -53.47 38.08 16.91
C LYS A 62 -54.11 37.70 18.26
N GLU A 63 -54.20 36.37 18.49
CA GLU A 63 -54.63 35.80 19.76
C GLU A 63 -53.50 34.91 20.32
N PRO A 64 -52.74 35.42 21.31
CA PRO A 64 -51.64 34.66 21.89
C PRO A 64 -52.15 33.50 22.76
N HIS A 65 -51.55 32.35 22.63
CA HIS A 65 -51.82 31.20 23.48
C HIS A 65 -51.47 31.53 24.97
N LYS A 66 -52.07 30.82 25.95
CA LYS A 66 -51.65 30.89 27.35
C LYS A 66 -50.12 30.66 27.46
N LYS A 67 -49.45 31.37 28.37
CA LYS A 67 -47.96 31.34 28.49
C LYS A 67 -47.37 29.92 28.54
N GLY A 68 -48.01 28.98 29.23
CA GLY A 68 -47.56 27.58 29.28
C GLY A 68 -47.59 26.87 27.93
N LYS A 69 -48.60 27.12 27.11
CA LYS A 69 -48.71 26.56 25.75
C LYS A 69 -47.70 27.21 24.79
N GLN A 70 -47.37 28.49 24.99
CA GLN A 70 -46.31 29.17 24.23
C GLN A 70 -44.92 28.57 24.52
N ALA A 71 -44.62 28.40 25.81
CA ALA A 71 -43.37 27.76 26.23
C ALA A 71 -43.27 26.31 25.73
N GLY A 72 -44.33 25.53 25.82
CA GLY A 72 -44.36 24.16 25.32
C GLY A 72 -44.13 24.04 23.83
N LEU A 73 -44.65 24.95 23.00
CA LEU A 73 -44.38 24.98 21.58
C LEU A 73 -42.92 25.36 21.22
N CYS A 74 -42.35 26.30 21.97
CA CYS A 74 -40.93 26.64 21.80
C CYS A 74 -40.02 25.44 22.13
N VAL A 75 -40.26 24.79 23.26
CA VAL A 75 -39.56 23.58 23.67
C VAL A 75 -39.70 22.46 22.62
N LEU A 76 -40.92 22.24 22.11
CA LEU A 76 -41.16 21.23 21.09
C LEU A 76 -40.38 21.53 19.81
N CYS A 77 -40.29 22.79 19.36
CA CYS A 77 -39.51 23.17 18.19
C CYS A 77 -38.01 22.90 18.40
N ILE A 78 -37.48 23.22 19.62
CA ILE A 78 -36.09 22.93 19.99
C ILE A 78 -35.83 21.41 19.98
N LEU A 79 -36.71 20.63 20.59
CA LEU A 79 -36.56 19.18 20.68
C LEU A 79 -36.60 18.51 19.28
N LEU A 80 -37.49 18.96 18.40
CA LEU A 80 -37.58 18.46 17.03
C LEU A 80 -36.31 18.81 16.22
N TYR A 81 -35.80 20.02 16.39
CA TYR A 81 -34.57 20.43 15.73
C TYR A 81 -33.35 19.64 16.25
N ALA A 82 -33.26 19.46 17.57
CA ALA A 82 -32.20 18.66 18.19
C ALA A 82 -32.29 17.19 17.78
N ALA A 83 -33.47 16.60 17.71
CA ALA A 83 -33.70 15.24 17.29
C ALA A 83 -33.30 15.04 15.81
N LEU A 84 -33.60 16.00 14.94
CA LEU A 84 -33.14 15.99 13.55
C LEU A 84 -31.61 16.07 13.48
N GLN A 85 -31.01 17.00 14.20
CA GLN A 85 -29.54 17.20 14.19
C GLN A 85 -28.79 15.97 14.65
N TRP A 86 -29.08 15.49 15.85
CA TRP A 86 -28.37 14.34 16.44
C TRP A 86 -28.76 13.01 15.81
N GLY A 87 -30.01 12.83 15.39
CA GLY A 87 -30.47 11.63 14.70
C GLY A 87 -29.78 11.45 13.34
N ILE A 88 -29.59 12.54 12.59
CA ILE A 88 -28.91 12.52 11.30
C ILE A 88 -27.41 12.34 11.53
N THR A 89 -26.80 13.02 12.53
CA THR A 89 -25.39 12.85 12.90
C THR A 89 -25.09 11.41 13.30
N PHE A 90 -25.97 10.79 14.08
CA PHE A 90 -25.87 9.39 14.49
C PHE A 90 -25.98 8.43 13.27
N TYR A 91 -26.92 8.72 12.36
CA TYR A 91 -27.06 7.94 11.13
C TYR A 91 -25.80 8.02 10.24
N ILE A 92 -25.23 9.21 10.10
CA ILE A 92 -23.98 9.40 9.33
C ILE A 92 -22.83 8.59 9.95
N ASN A 93 -22.68 8.62 11.28
CA ASN A 93 -21.60 7.90 11.96
C ASN A 93 -21.69 6.37 11.88
N ILE A 94 -22.90 5.80 11.92
CA ILE A 94 -23.09 4.35 11.99
C ILE A 94 -23.20 3.72 10.59
N ILE A 95 -23.83 4.42 9.63
CA ILE A 95 -24.23 3.79 8.36
C ILE A 95 -23.31 4.23 7.22
N VAL A 96 -22.70 5.39 7.28
CA VAL A 96 -22.02 5.99 6.13
C VAL A 96 -20.50 5.79 6.13
N GLY A 97 -19.85 5.49 7.21
CA GLY A 97 -18.45 5.03 7.37
C GLY A 97 -17.32 5.54 6.45
N HIS A 98 -17.63 6.25 5.35
CA HIS A 98 -16.70 6.76 4.35
C HIS A 98 -16.74 8.27 4.21
N GLU A 99 -15.58 8.94 4.15
CA GLU A 99 -15.48 10.40 4.08
C GLU A 99 -16.26 11.03 2.91
N GLN A 100 -16.24 10.45 1.73
CA GLN A 100 -16.99 10.95 0.57
C GLN A 100 -18.51 10.85 0.73
N MET A 101 -18.99 9.74 1.27
CA MET A 101 -20.42 9.59 1.60
C MET A 101 -20.81 10.43 2.81
N ALA A 102 -19.91 10.71 3.74
CA ALA A 102 -20.15 11.60 4.86
C ALA A 102 -20.42 13.05 4.40
N GLN A 103 -19.70 13.57 3.43
CA GLN A 103 -19.96 14.91 2.86
C GLN A 103 -21.33 14.99 2.18
N GLN A 104 -21.72 13.98 1.42
CA GLN A 104 -23.05 13.91 0.80
C GLN A 104 -24.17 13.79 1.83
N ALA A 105 -23.98 12.94 2.83
CA ALA A 105 -24.94 12.78 3.92
C ALA A 105 -25.07 14.05 4.76
N ILE A 106 -23.98 14.79 4.99
CA ILE A 106 -23.98 16.11 5.65
C ILE A 106 -24.71 17.14 4.81
N ALA A 107 -24.52 17.16 3.48
CA ALA A 107 -25.25 18.05 2.59
C ALA A 107 -26.78 17.79 2.64
N VAL A 108 -27.20 16.52 2.66
CA VAL A 108 -28.61 16.13 2.84
C VAL A 108 -29.12 16.54 4.23
N ALA A 109 -28.34 16.30 5.27
CA ALA A 109 -28.66 16.65 6.66
C ALA A 109 -28.88 18.14 6.85
N THR A 110 -27.92 18.93 6.33
CA THR A 110 -27.98 20.40 6.34
C THR A 110 -29.21 20.90 5.59
N SER A 111 -29.55 20.28 4.45
CA SER A 111 -30.74 20.62 3.65
C SER A 111 -32.05 20.39 4.40
N VAL A 112 -32.19 19.26 5.09
CA VAL A 112 -33.40 18.90 5.86
C VAL A 112 -33.56 19.88 7.05
N GLN A 113 -32.48 20.21 7.73
CA GLN A 113 -32.56 21.18 8.86
C GLN A 113 -32.78 22.61 8.40
N LEU A 114 -32.22 23.04 7.28
CA LEU A 114 -32.50 24.32 6.65
C LEU A 114 -33.98 24.40 6.22
N LEU A 115 -34.52 23.33 5.65
CA LEU A 115 -35.95 23.26 5.32
C LEU A 115 -36.82 23.46 6.57
N PHE A 116 -36.48 22.82 7.70
CA PHE A 116 -37.15 23.01 8.97
C PHE A 116 -37.09 24.47 9.45
N LEU A 117 -35.90 25.12 9.38
CA LEU A 117 -35.73 26.53 9.73
C LEU A 117 -36.54 27.45 8.80
N LEU A 118 -36.61 27.17 7.51
CA LEU A 118 -37.40 27.92 6.54
C LEU A 118 -38.89 27.79 6.77
N VAL A 119 -39.39 26.60 7.15
CA VAL A 119 -40.81 26.43 7.57
C VAL A 119 -41.12 27.25 8.81
N LEU A 120 -40.24 27.26 9.84
CA LEU A 120 -40.38 28.09 11.02
C LEU A 120 -40.36 29.58 10.67
N PHE A 121 -39.45 29.99 9.79
CA PHE A 121 -39.35 31.37 9.31
C PHE A 121 -40.59 31.78 8.51
N ALA A 122 -41.09 30.94 7.61
CA ALA A 122 -42.33 31.20 6.86
C ALA A 122 -43.55 31.36 7.81
N VAL A 123 -43.65 30.50 8.83
CA VAL A 123 -44.68 30.63 9.89
C VAL A 123 -44.49 31.92 10.66
N PHE A 124 -43.30 32.36 11.00
CA PHE A 124 -42.99 33.63 11.65
C PHE A 124 -43.42 34.83 10.77
N VAL A 125 -42.96 34.86 9.50
CA VAL A 125 -43.27 35.93 8.54
C VAL A 125 -44.79 36.05 8.28
N SER A 126 -45.50 34.91 8.23
CA SER A 126 -46.96 34.92 8.10
C SER A 126 -47.70 35.67 9.21
N LYS A 127 -47.06 35.89 10.37
CA LYS A 127 -47.62 36.62 11.51
C LYS A 127 -47.31 38.12 11.53
N ILE A 128 -46.43 38.61 10.62
CA ILE A 128 -46.11 40.05 10.51
C ILE A 128 -47.28 40.85 9.93
N GLY A 129 -48.14 40.24 9.13
CA GLY A 129 -49.48 40.74 8.87
C GLY A 129 -49.65 41.87 7.84
N LYS A 130 -48.69 42.19 7.03
CA LYS A 130 -48.78 43.16 5.92
C LYS A 130 -48.51 42.49 4.59
N LYS A 131 -49.49 42.41 3.71
CA LYS A 131 -49.40 41.82 2.36
C LYS A 131 -48.22 42.34 1.53
N TYR A 132 -47.85 43.63 1.71
CA TYR A 132 -46.75 44.26 0.98
C TYR A 132 -45.32 43.85 1.46
N VAL A 133 -45.19 43.27 2.66
CA VAL A 133 -43.94 42.78 3.21
C VAL A 133 -43.84 41.24 3.00
N GLN A 134 -44.99 40.59 2.96
CA GLN A 134 -45.07 39.13 2.78
C GLN A 134 -44.63 38.67 1.37
N ILE A 135 -45.07 39.42 0.32
CA ILE A 135 -44.80 39.04 -1.08
C ILE A 135 -43.28 39.03 -1.37
N PRO A 136 -42.50 40.11 -1.12
CA PRO A 136 -41.06 40.12 -1.35
C PRO A 136 -40.32 39.12 -0.47
N LEU A 137 -40.74 38.90 0.81
CA LEU A 137 -40.11 37.96 1.73
C LEU A 137 -40.43 36.51 1.35
N THR A 138 -41.65 36.20 0.85
CA THR A 138 -42.01 34.87 0.38
C THR A 138 -41.32 34.59 -0.94
N LEU A 139 -41.22 35.54 -1.84
CA LEU A 139 -40.52 35.40 -3.12
C LEU A 139 -39.02 35.28 -2.92
N GLY A 140 -38.42 36.14 -2.10
CA GLY A 140 -36.99 36.10 -1.74
C GLY A 140 -36.63 34.81 -0.99
N GLY A 141 -37.48 34.34 -0.09
CA GLY A 141 -37.34 33.09 0.60
C GLY A 141 -37.45 31.87 -0.37
N SER A 142 -38.39 31.91 -1.30
CA SER A 142 -38.57 30.87 -2.31
C SER A 142 -37.38 30.81 -3.29
N ILE A 143 -36.83 31.98 -3.67
CA ILE A 143 -35.62 32.07 -4.52
C ILE A 143 -34.40 31.57 -3.74
N ALA A 144 -34.26 31.95 -2.47
CA ALA A 144 -33.18 31.44 -1.63
C ALA A 144 -33.27 29.91 -1.41
N VAL A 145 -34.47 29.36 -1.24
CA VAL A 145 -34.73 27.92 -1.16
C VAL A 145 -34.42 27.26 -2.50
N ALA A 146 -34.87 27.81 -3.61
CA ALA A 146 -34.59 27.26 -4.95
C ALA A 146 -33.09 27.30 -5.28
N ALA A 147 -32.38 28.39 -4.93
CA ALA A 147 -30.95 28.52 -5.08
C ALA A 147 -30.16 27.54 -4.19
N LEU A 148 -30.64 27.33 -2.95
CA LEU A 148 -30.05 26.38 -2.01
C LEU A 148 -30.30 24.93 -2.45
N VAL A 149 -31.54 24.61 -2.86
CA VAL A 149 -31.88 23.29 -3.42
C VAL A 149 -31.07 23.05 -4.69
N TYR A 150 -30.91 24.02 -5.54
CA TYR A 150 -30.10 23.93 -6.75
C TYR A 150 -28.61 23.73 -6.42
N SER A 151 -28.04 24.51 -5.47
CA SER A 151 -26.62 24.41 -5.11
C SER A 151 -26.27 23.13 -4.31
N ILE A 152 -27.22 22.48 -3.66
CA ILE A 152 -27.02 21.26 -2.87
C ILE A 152 -27.53 20.02 -3.60
N ALA A 153 -28.72 20.08 -4.21
CA ALA A 153 -29.31 18.93 -4.90
C ALA A 153 -28.69 18.71 -6.30
N PHE A 154 -28.23 19.75 -6.96
CA PHE A 154 -27.64 19.64 -8.29
C PHE A 154 -26.28 18.91 -8.25
N PRO A 155 -25.33 19.24 -7.36
CA PRO A 155 -24.13 18.42 -7.18
C PRO A 155 -24.46 17.01 -6.69
N THR A 156 -25.43 16.82 -5.79
CA THR A 156 -25.80 15.50 -5.25
C THR A 156 -26.51 14.65 -6.30
N VAL A 157 -27.37 15.21 -7.13
CA VAL A 157 -28.02 14.51 -8.26
C VAL A 157 -27.02 14.22 -9.36
N ILE A 158 -26.12 15.12 -9.62
CA ILE A 158 -25.00 14.91 -10.57
C ILE A 158 -24.06 13.83 -10.03
N SER A 159 -23.62 13.91 -8.78
CA SER A 159 -22.84 12.85 -8.14
C SER A 159 -23.57 11.49 -8.14
N PHE A 160 -24.89 11.47 -7.92
CA PHE A 160 -25.70 10.25 -8.00
C PHE A 160 -25.83 9.72 -9.44
N ILE A 161 -25.93 10.60 -10.43
CA ILE A 161 -25.90 10.23 -11.86
C ILE A 161 -24.52 9.71 -12.23
N TYR A 162 -23.45 10.33 -11.73
CA TYR A 162 -22.06 9.94 -11.97
C TYR A 162 -21.64 8.70 -11.18
N SER A 163 -22.14 8.49 -9.95
CA SER A 163 -21.90 7.24 -9.20
C SER A 163 -22.50 5.99 -9.86
N GLY A 164 -23.32 6.20 -10.89
CA GLY A 164 -23.83 5.14 -11.77
C GLY A 164 -22.96 4.88 -13.01
N TYR A 165 -21.99 5.77 -13.32
CA TYR A 165 -21.07 5.55 -14.42
C TYR A 165 -19.91 4.68 -13.93
N LYS A 166 -19.96 3.39 -14.24
CA LYS A 166 -18.85 2.49 -13.93
C LYS A 166 -17.76 2.70 -14.97
N VAL A 167 -16.62 3.21 -14.53
CA VAL A 167 -15.38 3.14 -15.26
C VAL A 167 -14.85 1.72 -15.10
N ALA A 168 -14.86 0.95 -16.19
CA ALA A 168 -14.45 -0.45 -16.14
C ALA A 168 -12.93 -0.58 -16.03
N ALA A 169 -12.45 -1.68 -15.46
CA ALA A 169 -11.06 -2.07 -15.58
C ALA A 169 -10.71 -2.32 -17.06
N PRO A 170 -9.49 -2.04 -17.50
CA PRO A 170 -9.07 -2.29 -18.88
C PRO A 170 -9.13 -3.79 -19.21
N VAL A 171 -9.51 -4.10 -20.45
CA VAL A 171 -9.48 -5.48 -20.95
C VAL A 171 -8.04 -5.85 -21.23
N THR A 172 -7.58 -6.89 -20.56
CA THR A 172 -6.24 -7.45 -20.77
C THR A 172 -6.27 -8.59 -21.80
N LYS A 173 -5.19 -8.75 -22.55
CA LYS A 173 -5.05 -9.89 -23.46
C LYS A 173 -4.66 -11.14 -22.66
N PRO A 174 -5.26 -12.31 -22.97
CA PRO A 174 -4.77 -13.55 -22.40
C PRO A 174 -3.39 -13.86 -22.95
N VAL A 175 -2.45 -14.13 -22.05
CA VAL A 175 -1.08 -14.53 -22.39
C VAL A 175 -1.11 -15.98 -22.87
N ALA A 176 -0.52 -16.24 -24.02
CA ALA A 176 -0.37 -17.60 -24.53
C ALA A 176 0.77 -18.29 -23.77
N LYS A 177 0.48 -19.45 -23.15
CA LYS A 177 1.53 -20.27 -22.56
C LYS A 177 2.30 -20.95 -23.70
N GLU A 178 3.59 -20.64 -23.84
CA GLU A 178 4.44 -21.32 -24.79
C GLU A 178 4.61 -22.80 -24.42
N GLU A 179 4.52 -23.70 -25.42
CA GLU A 179 4.84 -25.12 -25.22
C GLU A 179 6.36 -25.26 -25.08
N LEU A 180 6.78 -25.89 -23.98
CA LEU A 180 8.19 -26.21 -23.74
C LEU A 180 8.75 -27.08 -24.87
N GLN A 181 9.77 -26.60 -25.56
CA GLN A 181 10.47 -27.38 -26.54
C GLN A 181 11.48 -28.32 -25.86
N LEU A 182 11.35 -29.62 -26.15
CA LEU A 182 12.33 -30.60 -25.70
C LEU A 182 13.73 -30.26 -26.26
N ARG A 183 14.68 -29.99 -25.36
CA ARG A 183 16.09 -29.80 -25.69
C ARG A 183 16.86 -31.06 -25.39
N GLU A 184 17.81 -31.43 -26.24
CA GLU A 184 18.80 -32.47 -25.92
C GLU A 184 19.85 -31.88 -24.98
N GLY A 185 20.12 -32.56 -23.84
CA GLY A 185 21.13 -32.15 -22.86
C GLY A 185 22.49 -32.82 -23.11
N ASP A 186 23.56 -32.10 -22.77
CA ASP A 186 24.89 -32.70 -22.59
C ASP A 186 24.90 -33.60 -21.35
N PHE A 187 24.15 -33.20 -20.30
CA PHE A 187 23.97 -33.98 -19.08
C PHE A 187 22.51 -34.01 -18.62
N TYR A 188 22.19 -35.07 -17.90
CA TYR A 188 20.84 -35.26 -17.32
C TYR A 188 20.93 -35.56 -15.82
N ILE A 189 20.01 -34.96 -15.06
CA ILE A 189 19.84 -35.19 -13.63
C ILE A 189 18.45 -35.77 -13.40
N SER A 190 18.31 -36.69 -12.45
CA SER A 190 17.02 -37.28 -12.05
C SER A 190 16.97 -37.49 -10.53
N PRO A 191 15.80 -37.28 -9.87
CA PRO A 191 15.67 -37.65 -8.45
C PRO A 191 15.94 -39.14 -8.16
N ASN A 192 15.83 -39.98 -9.19
CA ASN A 192 16.13 -41.41 -9.12
C ASN A 192 17.50 -41.77 -9.76
N GLY A 193 18.33 -40.76 -10.01
CA GLY A 193 19.66 -40.91 -10.63
C GLY A 193 20.72 -41.45 -9.64
N ASN A 194 21.96 -41.49 -10.09
CA ASN A 194 23.10 -41.85 -9.27
C ASN A 194 24.35 -41.06 -9.72
N ASP A 195 25.02 -40.39 -8.78
CA ASP A 195 26.19 -39.54 -9.06
C ASP A 195 27.43 -40.31 -9.54
N GLU A 196 27.40 -41.66 -9.44
CA GLU A 196 28.41 -42.53 -10.06
C GLU A 196 28.15 -42.78 -11.57
N ASN A 197 26.98 -42.36 -12.09
CA ASN A 197 26.65 -42.47 -13.50
C ASN A 197 27.44 -41.49 -14.38
N GLU A 198 27.31 -41.64 -15.68
CA GLU A 198 27.96 -40.76 -16.68
C GLU A 198 27.14 -39.51 -17.03
N GLY A 199 25.91 -39.35 -16.47
CA GLY A 199 25.06 -38.20 -16.73
C GLY A 199 24.30 -38.24 -18.06
N SER A 200 24.24 -39.39 -18.74
CA SER A 200 23.45 -39.55 -19.97
C SER A 200 21.95 -39.68 -19.65
N LEU A 201 21.07 -39.54 -20.66
CA LEU A 201 19.61 -39.69 -20.48
C LEU A 201 19.24 -41.06 -19.90
N SER A 202 19.99 -42.12 -20.22
CA SER A 202 19.75 -43.51 -19.71
C SER A 202 20.41 -43.77 -18.36
N ALA A 203 21.39 -42.98 -17.97
CA ALA A 203 22.14 -43.08 -16.72
C ALA A 203 22.39 -41.66 -16.13
N PRO A 204 21.33 -40.99 -15.64
CA PRO A 204 21.41 -39.61 -15.15
C PRO A 204 22.13 -39.49 -13.81
N PHE A 205 22.69 -38.33 -13.53
CA PHE A 205 23.17 -37.96 -12.20
C PHE A 205 22.00 -37.86 -11.19
N ALA A 206 22.30 -37.90 -9.89
CA ALA A 206 21.32 -37.66 -8.85
C ALA A 206 21.24 -36.18 -8.44
N THR A 207 22.35 -35.44 -8.50
CA THR A 207 22.49 -34.12 -7.93
C THR A 207 22.93 -33.05 -8.93
N VAL A 208 22.56 -31.79 -8.68
CA VAL A 208 23.01 -30.66 -9.49
C VAL A 208 24.51 -30.45 -9.30
N GLU A 209 25.02 -30.65 -8.08
CA GLU A 209 26.45 -30.51 -7.76
C GLU A 209 27.32 -31.48 -8.56
N ARG A 210 26.84 -32.73 -8.83
CA ARG A 210 27.55 -33.67 -9.68
C ARG A 210 27.56 -33.22 -11.12
N ALA A 211 26.48 -32.63 -11.61
CA ALA A 211 26.44 -32.09 -12.97
C ALA A 211 27.35 -30.85 -13.11
N GLN A 212 27.41 -29.97 -12.09
CA GLN A 212 28.36 -28.85 -12.06
C GLN A 212 29.81 -29.34 -12.22
N GLN A 213 30.19 -30.39 -11.50
CA GLN A 213 31.53 -30.99 -11.64
C GLN A 213 31.78 -31.48 -13.07
N ALA A 214 30.80 -32.16 -13.70
CA ALA A 214 30.92 -32.62 -15.07
C ALA A 214 31.08 -31.46 -16.09
N VAL A 215 30.31 -30.35 -15.87
CA VAL A 215 30.39 -29.14 -16.69
C VAL A 215 31.76 -28.45 -16.56
N ARG A 216 32.34 -28.39 -15.34
CA ARG A 216 33.70 -27.85 -15.11
C ARG A 216 34.78 -28.62 -15.84
N GLU A 217 34.60 -29.94 -16.02
CA GLU A 217 35.54 -30.81 -16.71
C GLU A 217 35.49 -30.72 -18.27
N LEU A 218 34.45 -30.09 -18.84
CA LEU A 218 34.27 -29.92 -20.26
C LEU A 218 35.13 -28.79 -20.83
N ASP A 219 35.72 -29.05 -22.01
CA ASP A 219 36.29 -27.98 -22.81
C ASP A 219 35.19 -27.19 -23.51
N LYS A 220 35.09 -25.91 -23.14
CA LYS A 220 34.07 -24.99 -23.65
C LYS A 220 34.46 -24.30 -24.96
N THR A 221 35.68 -24.48 -25.46
CA THR A 221 36.28 -23.67 -26.55
C THR A 221 35.55 -23.80 -27.89
N ASP A 222 35.01 -24.97 -28.20
CA ASP A 222 34.35 -25.27 -29.48
C ASP A 222 32.87 -25.61 -29.34
N LYS A 223 32.22 -25.13 -28.25
CA LYS A 223 30.79 -25.38 -27.99
C LYS A 223 30.01 -24.07 -28.06
N ASP A 224 28.81 -24.13 -28.63
CA ASP A 224 27.86 -23.02 -28.70
C ASP A 224 27.02 -22.87 -27.39
N GLY A 225 27.21 -23.76 -26.44
CA GLY A 225 26.56 -23.83 -25.14
C GLY A 225 26.67 -25.23 -24.52
N ILE A 226 26.37 -25.33 -23.24
CA ILE A 226 26.26 -26.58 -22.50
C ILE A 226 24.88 -26.63 -21.86
N THR A 227 24.17 -27.75 -22.02
CA THR A 227 22.83 -27.92 -21.46
C THR A 227 22.80 -29.06 -20.44
N VAL A 228 22.35 -28.74 -19.24
CA VAL A 228 22.07 -29.69 -18.15
C VAL A 228 20.54 -29.77 -17.98
N CYS A 229 19.98 -30.94 -18.26
CA CYS A 229 18.56 -31.21 -18.21
C CYS A 229 18.17 -31.89 -16.89
N LEU A 230 17.26 -31.28 -16.13
CA LEU A 230 16.68 -31.85 -14.93
C LEU A 230 15.36 -32.56 -15.28
N MET A 231 15.28 -33.86 -14.99
CA MET A 231 14.06 -34.64 -15.21
C MET A 231 13.00 -34.29 -14.16
N ALA A 232 11.72 -34.45 -14.52
CA ALA A 232 10.60 -34.21 -13.66
C ALA A 232 10.71 -34.88 -12.29
N GLY A 233 10.36 -34.15 -11.25
CA GLY A 233 10.33 -34.61 -9.86
C GLY A 233 10.85 -33.55 -8.89
N GLU A 234 10.83 -33.88 -7.62
CA GLU A 234 11.28 -33.00 -6.55
C GLU A 234 12.74 -33.31 -6.16
N TYR A 235 13.54 -32.29 -6.15
CA TYR A 235 14.92 -32.28 -5.68
C TYR A 235 14.98 -31.51 -4.36
N ARG A 236 15.21 -32.23 -3.27
CA ARG A 236 15.38 -31.57 -1.96
C ARG A 236 16.78 -31.02 -1.84
N VAL A 237 16.89 -29.71 -1.73
CA VAL A 237 18.15 -28.97 -1.69
C VAL A 237 18.13 -27.93 -0.57
N SER A 238 19.22 -27.80 0.18
CA SER A 238 19.38 -26.67 1.12
C SER A 238 19.82 -25.39 0.37
N SER A 239 20.77 -25.54 -0.55
CA SER A 239 21.27 -24.48 -1.44
C SER A 239 22.11 -25.12 -2.54
N VAL A 240 21.92 -24.69 -3.76
CA VAL A 240 22.80 -25.01 -4.89
C VAL A 240 23.66 -23.79 -5.18
N VAL A 241 24.97 -23.92 -4.99
CA VAL A 241 25.93 -22.81 -5.10
C VAL A 241 26.69 -22.90 -6.42
N PHE A 242 26.60 -21.86 -7.21
CA PHE A 242 27.39 -21.67 -8.44
C PHE A 242 28.49 -20.66 -8.15
N THR A 243 29.73 -21.06 -8.42
CA THR A 243 30.93 -20.23 -8.25
C THR A 243 31.48 -19.81 -9.60
N GLU A 244 32.51 -18.96 -9.63
CA GLU A 244 33.13 -18.52 -10.87
C GLU A 244 33.60 -19.70 -11.75
N GLU A 245 33.94 -20.85 -11.14
CA GLU A 245 34.31 -22.08 -11.87
C GLU A 245 33.18 -22.68 -12.73
N ASP A 246 31.92 -22.33 -12.37
CA ASP A 246 30.71 -22.78 -13.09
C ASP A 246 30.33 -21.84 -14.23
N SER A 247 31.01 -20.71 -14.38
CA SER A 247 30.69 -19.72 -15.38
C SER A 247 30.78 -20.29 -16.79
N GLY A 248 29.80 -19.91 -17.59
CA GLY A 248 29.90 -20.04 -19.04
C GLY A 248 30.82 -18.97 -19.65
N THR A 249 30.69 -18.77 -20.92
CA THR A 249 31.24 -17.62 -21.65
C THR A 249 30.15 -17.04 -22.56
N ALA A 250 30.41 -15.84 -23.11
CA ALA A 250 29.45 -15.24 -24.06
C ALA A 250 29.15 -16.15 -25.26
N ASP A 251 30.14 -16.92 -25.73
CA ASP A 251 29.98 -17.83 -26.86
C ASP A 251 29.51 -19.24 -26.44
N CYS A 252 29.66 -19.59 -25.16
CA CYS A 252 29.29 -20.91 -24.63
C CYS A 252 28.62 -20.74 -23.25
N PRO A 253 27.36 -20.28 -23.17
CA PRO A 253 26.62 -20.21 -21.92
C PRO A 253 26.29 -21.61 -21.38
N VAL A 254 26.08 -21.73 -20.06
CA VAL A 254 25.66 -22.98 -19.43
C VAL A 254 24.20 -22.84 -19.00
N THR A 255 23.36 -23.75 -19.46
CA THR A 255 21.93 -23.79 -19.22
C THR A 255 21.55 -24.95 -18.29
N TYR A 256 20.82 -24.68 -17.22
CA TYR A 256 20.15 -25.66 -16.38
C TYR A 256 18.63 -25.53 -16.61
N CYS A 257 18.00 -26.55 -17.18
CA CYS A 257 16.59 -26.45 -17.58
C CYS A 257 15.81 -27.72 -17.25
N ALA A 258 14.48 -27.56 -17.14
CA ALA A 258 13.58 -28.69 -17.04
C ALA A 258 13.59 -29.54 -18.34
N TYR A 259 13.47 -30.87 -18.19
CA TYR A 259 13.38 -31.81 -19.28
C TYR A 259 12.03 -32.51 -19.35
N GLY A 260 11.31 -32.28 -20.44
CA GLY A 260 9.98 -32.85 -20.68
C GLY A 260 8.86 -32.02 -20.02
N ASP A 261 7.66 -32.62 -20.02
CA ASP A 261 6.43 -31.91 -19.64
C ASP A 261 6.14 -31.94 -18.13
N GLY A 262 6.98 -32.62 -17.34
CA GLY A 262 6.80 -32.75 -15.90
C GLY A 262 7.46 -31.65 -15.11
N GLU A 263 6.87 -31.25 -14.00
CA GLU A 263 7.39 -30.21 -13.10
C GLU A 263 8.74 -30.65 -12.49
N VAL A 264 9.72 -29.73 -12.50
CA VAL A 264 11.03 -29.89 -11.85
C VAL A 264 11.08 -28.95 -10.66
N VAL A 265 11.08 -29.50 -9.44
CA VAL A 265 10.96 -28.73 -8.21
C VAL A 265 12.27 -28.75 -7.43
N LEU A 266 12.88 -27.60 -7.21
CA LEU A 266 13.95 -27.39 -6.24
C LEU A 266 13.31 -26.93 -4.92
N ASN A 267 13.27 -27.83 -3.91
CA ASN A 267 12.57 -27.61 -2.65
C ASN A 267 13.56 -27.53 -1.48
N GLY A 268 13.60 -26.38 -0.81
CA GLY A 268 14.37 -26.14 0.43
C GLY A 268 13.63 -26.59 1.70
N GLY A 269 12.40 -27.02 1.58
CA GLY A 269 11.52 -27.45 2.64
C GLY A 269 11.40 -28.96 2.76
N GLN A 270 10.39 -29.38 3.49
CA GLN A 270 10.04 -30.78 3.70
C GLN A 270 8.54 -30.98 3.53
N THR A 271 8.14 -31.92 2.68
CA THR A 271 6.74 -32.37 2.60
C THR A 271 6.40 -33.24 3.77
N LEU A 272 5.27 -32.95 4.44
CA LEU A 272 4.73 -33.70 5.57
C LEU A 272 3.57 -34.57 5.08
N ASN A 273 3.60 -35.87 5.44
CA ASN A 273 2.53 -36.79 5.06
C ASN A 273 1.27 -36.52 5.92
N PRO A 274 0.11 -36.23 5.34
CA PRO A 274 -1.14 -36.04 6.09
C PRO A 274 -1.50 -37.18 7.03
N SER A 275 -1.13 -38.44 6.70
CA SER A 275 -1.40 -39.63 7.54
C SER A 275 -0.58 -39.66 8.83
N ASP A 276 0.48 -38.88 8.96
CA ASP A 276 1.31 -38.87 10.17
C ASP A 276 0.78 -37.87 11.21
N PHE A 277 -0.20 -37.07 10.86
CA PHE A 277 -0.90 -36.19 11.79
C PHE A 277 -1.91 -36.98 12.61
N VAL A 278 -1.88 -36.76 13.91
CA VAL A 278 -2.79 -37.41 14.86
C VAL A 278 -3.65 -36.39 15.58
N SER A 279 -4.78 -36.80 16.14
CA SER A 279 -5.64 -35.92 16.94
C SER A 279 -4.86 -35.27 18.09
N ALA A 280 -5.09 -33.94 18.31
CA ALA A 280 -4.51 -33.20 19.43
C ALA A 280 -4.80 -33.86 20.80
N SER A 281 -5.85 -34.69 20.92
CA SER A 281 -6.19 -35.42 22.15
C SER A 281 -5.09 -36.39 22.64
N GLN A 282 -4.10 -36.72 21.80
CA GLN A 282 -2.93 -37.48 22.19
C GLN A 282 -1.87 -36.68 22.95
N TYR A 283 -2.00 -35.33 22.97
CA TYR A 283 -1.08 -34.40 23.59
C TYR A 283 -1.83 -33.52 24.59
N GLU A 284 -1.94 -33.91 25.85
CA GLU A 284 -2.74 -33.24 26.89
C GLU A 284 -2.37 -31.79 27.10
N ASP A 285 -1.07 -31.43 27.01
CA ASP A 285 -0.56 -30.07 27.15
C ASP A 285 -1.10 -29.16 26.06
N ILE A 286 -1.25 -29.65 24.83
CA ILE A 286 -1.84 -28.95 23.68
C ILE A 286 -3.36 -28.91 23.82
N PHE A 287 -3.96 -30.11 23.98
CA PHE A 287 -5.41 -30.31 23.98
C PHE A 287 -6.14 -29.49 25.07
N SER A 288 -5.54 -29.38 26.26
CA SER A 288 -6.13 -28.62 27.38
C SER A 288 -6.15 -27.11 27.14
N ARG A 289 -5.35 -26.60 26.18
CA ARG A 289 -5.26 -25.16 25.81
C ARG A 289 -6.21 -24.78 24.69
N LEU A 290 -6.66 -25.74 23.88
CA LEU A 290 -7.56 -25.47 22.76
C LEU A 290 -8.98 -25.16 23.22
N SER A 291 -9.66 -24.32 22.46
CA SER A 291 -11.10 -24.10 22.61
C SER A 291 -11.88 -25.40 22.38
N ASP A 292 -13.08 -25.51 22.95
CA ASP A 292 -13.89 -26.73 22.77
C ASP A 292 -14.25 -26.99 21.29
N ALA A 293 -14.39 -25.94 20.51
CA ALA A 293 -14.64 -26.04 19.05
C ALA A 293 -13.39 -26.51 18.27
N ALA A 294 -12.20 -26.11 18.70
CA ALA A 294 -10.95 -26.48 18.04
C ALA A 294 -10.50 -27.91 18.36
N LYS A 295 -10.85 -28.45 19.54
CA LYS A 295 -10.41 -29.78 20.02
C LYS A 295 -10.70 -30.94 19.06
N GLU A 296 -11.78 -30.83 18.28
CA GLU A 296 -12.18 -31.90 17.33
C GLU A 296 -11.45 -31.74 15.97
N ASN A 297 -10.90 -30.55 15.67
CA ASN A 297 -10.36 -30.22 14.37
C ASN A 297 -8.84 -30.09 14.34
N VAL A 298 -8.19 -29.85 15.50
CA VAL A 298 -6.73 -29.72 15.56
C VAL A 298 -6.04 -31.06 15.53
N VAL A 299 -5.10 -31.18 14.60
CA VAL A 299 -4.20 -32.33 14.45
C VAL A 299 -2.76 -31.91 14.74
N VAL A 300 -1.96 -32.89 15.19
CA VAL A 300 -0.58 -32.66 15.62
C VAL A 300 0.35 -33.66 14.96
N ILE A 301 1.52 -33.17 14.52
CA ILE A 301 2.63 -34.00 14.09
C ILE A 301 3.88 -33.69 14.92
N ASP A 302 4.63 -34.72 15.27
CA ASP A 302 5.92 -34.60 15.99
C ASP A 302 7.05 -34.56 14.95
N LEU A 303 7.56 -33.37 14.66
CA LEU A 303 8.60 -33.16 13.66
C LEU A 303 9.95 -33.79 14.04
N THR A 304 10.18 -34.08 15.33
CA THR A 304 11.43 -34.67 15.81
C THR A 304 11.56 -36.16 15.48
N LYS A 305 10.44 -36.81 15.14
CA LYS A 305 10.42 -38.26 14.85
C LYS A 305 10.70 -38.56 13.38
N ALA A 306 11.18 -39.78 13.13
CA ALA A 306 11.29 -40.31 11.78
C ALA A 306 9.89 -40.37 11.10
N PRO A 307 9.79 -40.15 9.82
CA PRO A 307 10.89 -39.99 8.85
C PRO A 307 11.50 -38.57 8.82
N TYR A 308 10.93 -37.58 9.49
CA TYR A 308 11.29 -36.15 9.35
C TYR A 308 12.59 -35.81 10.07
N SER A 309 12.67 -36.12 11.37
CA SER A 309 13.86 -35.85 12.23
C SER A 309 14.33 -34.36 12.16
N ILE A 310 13.36 -33.43 12.06
CA ILE A 310 13.62 -31.97 12.03
C ILE A 310 13.97 -31.53 13.44
N THR A 311 14.94 -30.65 13.57
CA THR A 311 15.48 -30.18 14.85
C THR A 311 15.12 -28.74 15.17
N ALA A 312 15.41 -28.30 16.40
CA ALA A 312 15.19 -26.92 16.81
C ALA A 312 16.01 -25.91 15.99
N ASP A 313 17.16 -26.29 15.48
CA ASP A 313 17.97 -25.44 14.59
C ASP A 313 17.31 -25.26 13.23
N ASP A 314 16.57 -26.27 12.74
CA ASP A 314 15.90 -26.23 11.45
C ASP A 314 14.67 -25.32 11.49
N TRP A 315 13.79 -25.40 12.52
CA TRP A 315 12.60 -24.53 12.58
C TRP A 315 12.88 -23.17 13.24
N GLY A 316 13.91 -23.05 14.07
CA GLY A 316 14.36 -21.80 14.67
C GLY A 316 13.38 -21.10 15.62
N LYS A 317 13.74 -19.89 16.02
CA LYS A 317 12.91 -18.98 16.82
C LYS A 317 11.99 -18.14 15.92
N LEU A 318 11.02 -17.47 16.54
CA LEU A 318 10.36 -16.30 15.95
C LEU A 318 11.23 -15.07 16.21
N TYR A 319 11.32 -14.22 15.21
CA TYR A 319 12.02 -12.94 15.26
C TYR A 319 11.06 -11.82 14.88
N ALA A 320 11.46 -10.58 15.17
CA ALA A 320 10.69 -9.41 14.79
C ALA A 320 10.62 -9.29 13.26
N ILE A 321 9.41 -9.04 12.76
CA ILE A 321 9.11 -8.79 11.36
C ILE A 321 8.56 -7.39 11.17
N GLY A 322 8.44 -6.94 9.92
CA GLY A 322 7.99 -5.62 9.54
C GLY A 322 9.14 -4.71 9.14
N SER A 323 8.88 -3.81 8.22
CA SER A 323 9.89 -2.93 7.62
C SER A 323 10.41 -1.87 8.59
N TYR A 324 9.67 -1.59 9.65
CA TYR A 324 9.97 -0.56 10.65
C TYR A 324 10.14 -1.11 12.07
N ASN A 325 10.47 -2.40 12.22
CA ASN A 325 10.72 -2.93 13.55
C ASN A 325 11.99 -2.34 14.19
N THR A 326 11.97 -2.19 15.51
CA THR A 326 13.09 -1.63 16.31
C THR A 326 13.84 -2.69 17.11
N ALA A 327 13.59 -3.97 16.89
CA ALA A 327 14.18 -5.06 17.65
C ALA A 327 15.72 -5.06 17.65
N ALA A 328 16.34 -4.70 16.52
CA ALA A 328 17.79 -4.57 16.40
C ALA A 328 18.40 -3.51 17.35
N SER A 329 17.63 -2.46 17.67
CA SER A 329 18.05 -1.41 18.60
C SER A 329 17.87 -1.81 20.07
N TYR A 330 17.02 -2.81 20.32
CA TYR A 330 16.72 -3.32 21.64
C TYR A 330 17.71 -4.42 22.08
N ASP A 331 17.72 -5.52 21.33
CA ASP A 331 18.64 -6.66 21.57
C ASP A 331 18.77 -7.48 20.28
N GLY A 332 20.01 -7.82 19.89
CA GLY A 332 20.28 -8.63 18.70
C GLY A 332 19.67 -10.03 18.74
N ASP A 333 19.29 -10.54 19.92
CA ASP A 333 18.63 -11.84 20.09
C ASP A 333 17.21 -11.91 19.46
N TYR A 334 16.62 -10.77 19.08
CA TYR A 334 15.30 -10.68 18.46
C TYR A 334 15.36 -10.41 16.96
N VAL A 335 16.54 -10.42 16.38
CA VAL A 335 16.77 -10.25 14.94
C VAL A 335 17.39 -11.51 14.37
N GLY A 336 16.79 -12.06 13.35
CA GLY A 336 17.28 -13.29 12.73
C GLY A 336 16.54 -13.60 11.42
N PRO A 337 16.77 -14.80 10.89
CA PRO A 337 16.10 -15.24 9.69
C PRO A 337 14.59 -15.35 9.91
N LEU A 338 13.83 -15.29 8.83
CA LEU A 338 12.39 -15.52 8.90
C LEU A 338 12.09 -16.92 9.49
N TYR A 339 10.95 -17.03 10.16
CA TYR A 339 10.54 -18.29 10.78
C TYR A 339 10.20 -19.34 9.71
N CYS A 340 10.22 -20.61 10.09
CA CYS A 340 9.68 -21.66 9.22
C CYS A 340 8.18 -21.46 9.03
N GLU A 341 7.72 -21.69 7.83
CA GLU A 341 6.36 -21.47 7.38
C GLU A 341 5.71 -22.79 7.00
N LEU A 342 4.41 -22.87 7.16
CA LEU A 342 3.59 -24.01 6.75
C LEU A 342 2.74 -23.63 5.56
N PHE A 343 2.69 -24.51 4.56
CA PHE A 343 1.86 -24.38 3.37
C PHE A 343 0.96 -25.62 3.25
N VAL A 344 -0.31 -25.38 2.93
CA VAL A 344 -1.28 -26.42 2.60
C VAL A 344 -1.82 -26.14 1.21
N ASP A 345 -1.65 -27.08 0.29
CA ASP A 345 -2.00 -26.92 -1.13
C ASP A 345 -1.42 -25.62 -1.72
N ASP A 346 -0.13 -25.37 -1.45
CA ASP A 346 0.63 -24.17 -1.80
C ASP A 346 0.14 -22.85 -1.16
N ILE A 347 -0.87 -22.87 -0.29
CA ILE A 347 -1.36 -21.68 0.42
C ILE A 347 -0.64 -21.54 1.74
N ARG A 348 -0.02 -20.35 1.97
CA ARG A 348 0.62 -20.04 3.26
C ARG A 348 -0.38 -20.08 4.39
N GLN A 349 -0.09 -20.86 5.43
CA GLN A 349 -0.89 -20.92 6.64
C GLN A 349 -0.49 -19.85 7.62
N THR A 350 -1.46 -19.28 8.30
CA THR A 350 -1.26 -18.20 9.26
C THR A 350 -0.91 -18.78 10.64
N LEU A 351 0.11 -18.24 11.31
CA LEU A 351 0.31 -18.53 12.73
C LEU A 351 -0.95 -18.16 13.51
N ALA A 352 -1.44 -19.07 14.36
CA ALA A 352 -2.66 -18.90 15.14
C ALA A 352 -2.73 -17.50 15.77
N ARG A 353 -3.78 -16.74 15.43
CA ARG A 353 -3.85 -15.29 15.67
C ARG A 353 -5.20 -14.83 16.21
N TYR A 354 -5.20 -13.65 16.81
CA TYR A 354 -6.43 -12.94 17.18
C TYR A 354 -6.40 -11.47 16.75
N PRO A 355 -7.42 -10.97 16.02
CA PRO A 355 -8.55 -11.73 15.45
C PRO A 355 -8.11 -12.59 14.25
N ASN A 356 -8.91 -13.58 13.87
CA ASN A 356 -8.60 -14.51 12.76
C ASN A 356 -8.48 -13.78 11.43
N GLU A 357 -9.24 -12.67 11.25
CA GLU A 357 -9.18 -11.82 10.07
C GLU A 357 -9.11 -10.34 10.47
N GLY A 358 -8.50 -9.52 9.63
CA GLY A 358 -8.41 -8.08 9.84
C GLY A 358 -7.57 -7.69 11.05
N PHE A 359 -7.92 -6.59 11.70
CA PHE A 359 -7.14 -5.95 12.76
C PHE A 359 -8.04 -5.51 13.92
N LEU A 360 -7.53 -5.62 15.15
CA LEU A 360 -7.96 -4.82 16.29
C LEU A 360 -7.53 -3.36 16.08
N LYS A 361 -8.03 -2.48 16.96
CA LYS A 361 -7.58 -1.07 16.99
C LYS A 361 -7.21 -0.71 18.43
N THR A 362 -6.14 0.06 18.59
CA THR A 362 -5.78 0.63 19.90
C THR A 362 -6.88 1.58 20.37
N GLU A 363 -7.51 1.29 21.51
CA GLU A 363 -8.62 2.11 22.03
C GLU A 363 -8.12 3.29 22.86
N GLU A 364 -7.11 3.07 23.70
CA GLU A 364 -6.51 4.10 24.55
C GLU A 364 -4.98 3.96 24.54
N VAL A 365 -4.27 5.01 24.18
CA VAL A 365 -2.83 5.12 24.35
C VAL A 365 -2.55 5.89 25.63
N VAL A 366 -2.07 5.20 26.65
CA VAL A 366 -1.78 5.75 27.97
C VAL A 366 -0.47 6.53 27.95
N SER A 367 0.53 6.02 27.21
CA SER A 367 1.82 6.65 26.98
C SER A 367 2.38 6.24 25.62
N THR A 368 3.00 7.18 24.92
CA THR A 368 3.75 6.92 23.67
C THR A 368 5.24 6.67 23.92
N GLY A 369 5.61 6.45 25.19
CA GLY A 369 7.01 6.28 25.60
C GLY A 369 7.82 7.58 25.66
N LEU A 370 9.08 7.49 26.10
CA LEU A 370 10.01 8.63 26.14
C LEU A 370 10.73 8.85 24.82
N GLY A 371 11.13 10.12 24.61
CA GLY A 371 12.03 10.50 23.52
C GLY A 371 11.39 10.61 22.17
N ARG A 372 10.11 11.04 22.13
CA ARG A 372 9.39 11.25 20.87
C ARG A 372 9.14 12.72 20.58
N GLU A 373 9.19 13.06 19.30
CA GLU A 373 8.76 14.37 18.80
C GLU A 373 7.24 14.50 18.88
N SER A 374 6.73 15.72 18.65
CA SER A 374 5.30 16.00 18.67
C SER A 374 4.49 15.21 17.63
N ASN A 375 5.12 14.80 16.51
CA ASN A 375 4.55 13.93 15.48
C ASN A 375 4.59 12.44 15.85
N GLY A 376 5.20 12.06 16.99
CA GLY A 376 5.39 10.69 17.44
C GLY A 376 6.71 10.04 17.02
N ALA A 377 7.50 10.63 16.10
CA ALA A 377 8.79 10.12 15.72
C ALA A 377 9.77 10.10 16.89
N LEU A 378 10.70 9.15 16.92
CA LEU A 378 11.81 9.18 17.87
C LEU A 378 12.69 10.39 17.58
N THR A 379 13.00 11.18 18.62
CA THR A 379 13.87 12.35 18.47
C THR A 379 15.26 11.92 18.02
N ALA A 380 15.82 12.64 17.05
CA ALA A 380 17.10 12.32 16.47
C ALA A 380 18.25 12.29 17.50
N VAL A 381 19.17 11.40 17.29
CA VAL A 381 20.54 11.27 17.88
C VAL A 381 20.68 11.37 19.41
N GLU A 382 20.02 12.31 20.08
CA GLU A 382 20.13 12.45 21.55
C GLU A 382 19.45 11.30 22.31
N ASN A 383 18.64 10.48 21.64
CA ASN A 383 17.85 9.40 22.22
C ASN A 383 18.29 7.98 21.85
N TRP A 384 19.50 7.78 21.37
CA TRP A 384 20.02 6.43 21.19
C TRP A 384 19.99 5.60 22.49
N ASP A 385 20.13 6.25 23.66
CA ASP A 385 19.96 5.58 24.95
C ASP A 385 18.49 5.27 25.26
N ALA A 386 17.56 6.09 24.78
CA ALA A 386 16.12 5.80 24.88
C ALA A 386 15.68 4.67 23.92
N ILE A 387 16.35 4.51 22.78
CA ILE A 387 16.15 3.35 21.89
C ILE A 387 16.75 2.07 22.50
N ARG A 388 17.86 2.16 23.22
CA ARG A 388 18.52 1.02 23.91
C ARG A 388 17.81 0.62 25.21
N ASN A 389 17.19 1.59 25.91
CA ASN A 389 16.41 1.40 27.13
C ASN A 389 15.13 2.23 27.05
N PRO A 390 14.25 1.96 26.08
CA PRO A 390 13.08 2.78 25.89
C PRO A 390 12.07 2.54 27.00
N GLU A 391 11.39 3.61 27.45
CA GLU A 391 10.10 3.39 28.05
C GLU A 391 9.13 2.99 26.92
N PRO A 392 8.53 1.80 26.99
CA PRO A 392 7.66 1.32 25.92
C PRO A 392 6.37 2.15 25.83
N ASP A 393 5.74 2.08 24.67
CA ASP A 393 4.36 2.52 24.51
C ASP A 393 3.46 1.76 25.51
N VAL A 394 2.43 2.40 26.05
CA VAL A 394 1.50 1.79 26.98
C VAL A 394 0.08 1.97 26.47
N TYR A 395 -0.62 0.88 26.30
CA TYR A 395 -2.02 0.85 25.85
C TYR A 395 -2.95 0.42 26.98
N ARG A 396 -4.22 0.77 26.84
CA ARG A 396 -5.28 0.12 27.62
C ARG A 396 -6.21 -0.60 26.66
N VAL A 397 -6.42 -1.88 26.91
CA VAL A 397 -7.40 -2.69 26.20
C VAL A 397 -8.68 -2.79 27.02
N ASN A 398 -9.82 -3.02 26.36
CA ASN A 398 -11.10 -3.17 27.03
C ASN A 398 -11.16 -4.46 27.88
N GLU A 399 -12.19 -4.58 28.73
CA GLU A 399 -12.34 -5.69 29.67
C GLU A 399 -12.44 -7.05 28.98
N ASP A 400 -13.12 -7.14 27.83
CA ASP A 400 -13.27 -8.39 27.08
C ASP A 400 -11.93 -8.87 26.50
N LEU A 401 -11.17 -7.96 25.90
CA LEU A 401 -9.85 -8.26 25.37
C LEU A 401 -8.85 -8.56 26.50
N ALA A 402 -8.93 -7.83 27.62
CA ALA A 402 -8.10 -8.12 28.80
C ALA A 402 -8.36 -9.53 29.35
N ALA A 403 -9.63 -9.94 29.46
CA ALA A 403 -9.99 -11.30 29.90
C ALA A 403 -9.49 -12.37 28.93
N ARG A 404 -9.53 -12.09 27.61
CA ARG A 404 -9.02 -13.00 26.56
C ARG A 404 -7.51 -13.16 26.67
N ILE A 405 -6.75 -12.05 26.72
CA ILE A 405 -5.29 -12.08 26.89
C ILE A 405 -4.91 -12.82 28.20
N ALA A 406 -5.63 -12.61 29.28
CA ALA A 406 -5.40 -13.28 30.56
C ALA A 406 -5.62 -14.81 30.49
N SER A 407 -6.34 -15.32 29.49
CA SER A 407 -6.56 -16.77 29.28
C SER A 407 -5.41 -17.44 28.54
N TRP A 408 -4.53 -16.71 27.87
CA TRP A 408 -3.35 -17.23 27.17
C TRP A 408 -2.24 -17.58 28.17
N LYS A 409 -1.60 -18.73 28.00
CA LYS A 409 -0.64 -19.21 29.00
C LYS A 409 0.78 -18.68 28.82
N GLU A 410 1.24 -18.48 27.60
CA GLU A 410 2.64 -18.17 27.28
C GLU A 410 2.74 -16.75 26.70
N LEU A 411 2.36 -15.73 27.51
CA LEU A 411 2.31 -14.32 27.06
C LEU A 411 3.67 -13.80 26.57
N ASP A 412 4.76 -14.31 27.10
CA ASP A 412 6.14 -13.99 26.70
C ASP A 412 6.52 -14.53 25.31
N LYS A 413 5.69 -15.39 24.71
CA LYS A 413 5.84 -15.91 23.34
C LYS A 413 4.83 -15.32 22.36
N VAL A 414 3.93 -14.44 22.83
CA VAL A 414 2.90 -13.80 22.00
C VAL A 414 3.47 -12.57 21.33
N TRP A 415 3.33 -12.53 20.04
CA TRP A 415 3.71 -11.41 19.20
C TRP A 415 2.50 -10.55 18.84
N MET A 416 2.75 -9.25 18.63
CA MET A 416 1.79 -8.30 18.09
C MET A 416 2.37 -7.73 16.80
N MET A 417 1.59 -7.71 15.72
CA MET A 417 1.94 -7.06 14.45
C MET A 417 1.00 -5.89 14.23
N GLY A 418 1.51 -4.73 13.88
CA GLY A 418 0.65 -3.56 13.69
C GLY A 418 1.26 -2.44 12.87
N TYR A 419 0.37 -1.54 12.45
CA TYR A 419 0.67 -0.22 11.89
C TYR A 419 0.45 0.83 12.99
N TRP A 420 1.47 1.00 13.85
CA TRP A 420 1.31 1.69 15.13
C TRP A 420 1.01 3.18 15.02
N LYS A 421 1.55 3.86 14.01
CA LYS A 421 1.34 5.29 13.76
C LYS A 421 0.89 5.57 12.34
N TYR A 422 1.65 5.12 11.38
CA TYR A 422 1.43 5.30 9.95
C TYR A 422 1.16 3.94 9.31
N ASP A 423 0.31 3.89 8.31
CA ASP A 423 -0.06 2.67 7.62
C ASP A 423 0.97 2.20 6.57
N TRP A 424 2.04 2.97 6.40
CA TRP A 424 3.24 2.58 5.68
C TRP A 424 4.37 2.07 6.59
N ALA A 425 4.17 1.97 7.90
CA ALA A 425 5.20 1.60 8.87
C ALA A 425 4.74 0.41 9.72
N ASP A 426 4.88 -0.78 9.18
CA ASP A 426 4.57 -2.04 9.83
C ASP A 426 5.70 -2.51 10.77
N ALA A 427 5.34 -3.01 11.93
CA ALA A 427 6.30 -3.55 12.90
C ALA A 427 5.67 -4.57 13.84
N SER A 428 6.41 -5.64 14.14
CA SER A 428 6.03 -6.58 15.19
C SER A 428 6.82 -6.39 16.48
N THR A 429 6.20 -6.74 17.59
CA THR A 429 6.76 -6.70 18.93
C THR A 429 6.20 -7.82 19.80
N LEU A 430 6.94 -8.28 20.79
CA LEU A 430 6.41 -9.16 21.84
C LEU A 430 5.56 -8.39 22.86
N ILE A 431 4.68 -9.08 23.57
CA ILE A 431 4.11 -8.55 24.81
C ILE A 431 5.25 -8.42 25.83
N GLY A 432 5.54 -7.21 26.28
CA GLY A 432 6.52 -6.93 27.33
C GLY A 432 5.95 -6.98 28.73
N ASN A 433 4.74 -6.43 28.93
CA ASN A 433 3.99 -6.49 30.18
C ASN A 433 2.47 -6.46 29.90
N PHE A 434 1.75 -7.19 30.72
CA PHE A 434 0.28 -7.17 30.71
C PHE A 434 -0.29 -7.25 32.13
N GLU A 435 -1.19 -6.35 32.46
CA GLU A 435 -1.89 -6.27 33.74
C GLU A 435 -3.40 -6.53 33.53
N ALA A 436 -3.86 -7.73 33.83
CA ALA A 436 -5.23 -8.16 33.57
C ALA A 436 -6.29 -7.29 34.29
N ASP A 437 -6.02 -6.88 35.53
CA ASP A 437 -6.97 -6.10 36.34
C ASP A 437 -7.18 -4.67 35.82
N THR A 438 -6.20 -4.11 35.16
CA THR A 438 -6.22 -2.71 34.66
C THR A 438 -6.37 -2.62 33.15
N GLY A 439 -6.20 -3.75 32.43
CA GLY A 439 -6.14 -3.81 30.97
C GLY A 439 -4.89 -3.14 30.38
N ILE A 440 -3.88 -2.87 31.20
CA ILE A 440 -2.62 -2.27 30.74
C ILE A 440 -1.79 -3.29 29.99
N LEU A 441 -1.43 -2.93 28.76
CA LEU A 441 -0.60 -3.71 27.86
C LEU A 441 0.58 -2.86 27.38
N SER A 442 1.80 -3.39 27.48
CA SER A 442 3.00 -2.73 26.97
C SER A 442 3.74 -3.66 26.04
N PRO A 443 4.11 -3.25 24.82
CA PRO A 443 4.99 -3.97 23.93
C PRO A 443 6.42 -4.05 24.53
N MET A 444 7.19 -5.04 24.08
CA MET A 444 8.60 -5.15 24.46
C MET A 444 9.45 -4.14 23.71
N PHE A 445 9.17 -3.93 22.42
CA PHE A 445 9.88 -2.97 21.57
C PHE A 445 9.03 -1.74 21.36
N VAL A 446 9.64 -0.55 21.37
CA VAL A 446 8.95 0.69 21.01
C VAL A 446 8.68 0.71 19.51
N SER A 447 7.57 1.29 19.08
CA SER A 447 7.33 1.56 17.67
C SER A 447 8.18 2.74 17.20
N SER A 448 8.67 2.72 15.94
CA SER A 448 9.58 3.75 15.39
C SER A 448 9.00 5.16 15.48
N TYR A 449 7.69 5.31 15.35
CA TYR A 449 6.98 6.61 15.34
C TYR A 449 6.03 6.81 16.53
N GLY A 450 5.99 5.91 17.49
CA GLY A 450 5.00 5.87 18.53
C GLY A 450 3.69 5.25 18.08
N THR A 451 2.68 5.34 18.95
CA THR A 451 1.37 4.74 18.70
C THR A 451 0.28 5.78 18.74
N LYS A 452 -0.67 5.71 17.81
CA LYS A 452 -1.91 6.52 17.81
C LYS A 452 -3.10 5.69 18.29
N VAL A 453 -4.13 6.37 18.80
CA VAL A 453 -5.45 5.77 19.00
C VAL A 453 -6.02 5.36 17.64
N GLY A 454 -6.61 4.17 17.56
CA GLY A 454 -7.13 3.61 16.34
C GLY A 454 -6.09 2.90 15.47
N ALA A 455 -4.83 2.76 15.92
CA ALA A 455 -3.80 2.00 15.24
C ALA A 455 -4.21 0.55 15.06
N PRO A 456 -4.17 -0.02 13.83
CA PRO A 456 -4.54 -1.40 13.59
C PRO A 456 -3.42 -2.35 14.00
N TYR A 457 -3.79 -3.44 14.70
CA TYR A 457 -2.86 -4.50 15.11
C TYR A 457 -3.56 -5.84 15.32
N TYR A 458 -2.79 -6.92 15.39
CA TYR A 458 -3.27 -8.26 15.78
C TYR A 458 -2.23 -8.99 16.62
N PHE A 459 -2.67 -9.97 17.40
CA PHE A 459 -1.78 -10.90 18.11
C PHE A 459 -1.57 -12.15 17.28
N TYR A 460 -0.38 -12.76 17.35
CA TYR A 460 -0.09 -14.01 16.68
C TYR A 460 0.85 -14.91 17.48
N ASN A 461 0.97 -16.16 17.08
CA ASN A 461 1.65 -17.25 17.78
C ASN A 461 0.99 -17.57 19.12
N VAL A 462 -0.32 -17.72 19.12
CA VAL A 462 -1.14 -17.99 20.31
C VAL A 462 -1.85 -19.33 20.14
N LEU A 463 -1.44 -20.37 20.89
CA LEU A 463 -2.03 -21.70 20.74
C LEU A 463 -3.53 -21.73 21.09
N GLU A 464 -3.96 -20.93 22.07
CA GLU A 464 -5.37 -20.82 22.49
C GLU A 464 -6.27 -20.24 21.40
N GLU A 465 -5.69 -19.55 20.40
CA GLU A 465 -6.38 -18.95 19.26
C GLU A 465 -6.27 -19.81 17.98
N LEU A 466 -5.77 -21.03 18.07
CA LEU A 466 -5.80 -21.99 16.96
C LEU A 466 -7.22 -22.54 16.80
N ASP A 467 -8.11 -21.78 16.18
CA ASP A 467 -9.54 -22.05 16.22
C ASP A 467 -10.26 -21.99 14.86
N CYS A 468 -9.54 -21.73 13.75
CA CYS A 468 -10.10 -21.75 12.39
C CYS A 468 -9.17 -22.41 11.36
N ALA A 469 -9.77 -22.83 10.23
CA ALA A 469 -9.02 -23.38 9.10
C ALA A 469 -8.05 -22.33 8.53
N GLY A 470 -6.86 -22.77 8.14
CA GLY A 470 -5.79 -21.90 7.67
C GLY A 470 -4.81 -21.46 8.77
N GLU A 471 -5.04 -21.89 9.98
CA GLU A 471 -4.16 -21.58 11.10
C GLU A 471 -3.32 -22.77 11.56
N TRP A 472 -2.12 -22.44 12.08
CA TRP A 472 -1.18 -23.39 12.65
C TRP A 472 -0.40 -22.79 13.82
N TYR A 473 0.18 -23.68 14.63
CA TYR A 473 1.05 -23.33 15.75
C TYR A 473 2.19 -24.35 15.86
N LEU A 474 3.39 -23.90 16.22
CA LEU A 474 4.51 -24.77 16.49
C LEU A 474 5.00 -24.59 17.94
N ASP A 475 4.86 -25.63 18.76
CA ASP A 475 5.58 -25.74 20.04
C ASP A 475 7.08 -25.93 19.72
N ARG A 476 7.82 -24.85 19.68
CA ARG A 476 9.24 -24.83 19.28
C ARG A 476 10.17 -25.50 20.32
N GLU A 477 9.69 -25.72 21.53
CA GLU A 477 10.47 -26.44 22.55
C GLU A 477 10.38 -27.96 22.37
N LYS A 478 9.23 -28.44 21.88
CA LYS A 478 8.95 -29.87 21.73
C LYS A 478 8.99 -30.35 20.28
N GLY A 479 8.96 -29.44 19.30
CA GLY A 479 8.84 -29.79 17.88
C GLY A 479 7.46 -30.33 17.50
N LEU A 480 6.40 -29.91 18.21
CA LEU A 480 5.03 -30.32 17.92
C LEU A 480 4.34 -29.29 17.05
N LEU A 481 4.09 -29.63 15.79
CA LEU A 481 3.34 -28.80 14.88
C LEU A 481 1.85 -29.12 15.00
N CYS A 482 1.06 -28.08 15.32
CA CYS A 482 -0.39 -28.15 15.45
C CYS A 482 -1.01 -27.45 14.24
N LEU A 483 -1.95 -28.07 13.56
CA LEU A 483 -2.66 -27.55 12.40
C LEU A 483 -4.16 -27.69 12.62
N TYR A 484 -4.92 -26.65 12.37
CA TYR A 484 -6.37 -26.79 12.20
C TYR A 484 -6.61 -27.50 10.86
N ALA A 485 -7.07 -28.73 10.91
CA ALA A 485 -7.13 -29.63 9.78
C ALA A 485 -7.99 -29.04 8.63
N PRO A 486 -7.48 -28.98 7.39
CA PRO A 486 -8.30 -28.63 6.24
C PRO A 486 -9.35 -29.73 5.95
N GLU A 487 -10.43 -29.35 5.27
CA GLU A 487 -11.51 -30.30 4.93
C GLU A 487 -11.02 -31.50 4.09
N ASN A 488 -10.02 -31.29 3.22
CA ASN A 488 -9.40 -32.29 2.35
C ASN A 488 -8.12 -32.92 2.94
N MET A 489 -7.95 -32.93 4.28
CA MET A 489 -6.69 -33.29 4.97
C MET A 489 -5.95 -34.50 4.38
N GLN A 490 -6.69 -35.54 3.94
CA GLN A 490 -6.07 -36.77 3.43
C GLN A 490 -5.40 -36.61 2.05
N ASP A 491 -5.86 -35.66 1.28
CA ASP A 491 -5.38 -35.40 -0.09
C ASP A 491 -4.54 -34.12 -0.18
N ALA A 492 -4.40 -33.39 0.94
CA ALA A 492 -3.68 -32.12 1.01
C ALA A 492 -2.17 -32.32 0.82
N SER A 493 -1.54 -31.41 0.06
CA SER A 493 -0.07 -31.24 0.06
C SER A 493 0.32 -30.33 1.22
N ILE A 494 1.13 -30.84 2.15
CA ILE A 494 1.57 -30.07 3.32
C ILE A 494 3.09 -29.93 3.29
N ASP A 495 3.58 -28.69 3.18
CA ASP A 495 5.00 -28.38 3.13
C ASP A 495 5.41 -27.45 4.27
N ILE A 496 6.58 -27.68 4.87
CA ILE A 496 7.21 -26.78 5.83
C ILE A 496 8.53 -26.25 5.25
N SER A 497 8.73 -24.93 5.25
CA SER A 497 9.99 -24.32 4.80
C SER A 497 11.08 -24.49 5.86
N LEU A 498 12.29 -24.88 5.45
CA LEU A 498 13.39 -25.17 6.37
C LEU A 498 14.70 -24.48 6.00
N SER A 499 15.06 -24.43 4.71
CA SER A 499 16.35 -23.85 4.28
C SER A 499 16.51 -22.41 4.77
N LEU A 500 17.67 -22.10 5.32
CA LEU A 500 18.07 -20.73 5.73
C LEU A 500 18.84 -19.99 4.62
N ASP A 501 19.19 -20.70 3.54
CA ASP A 501 19.97 -20.20 2.43
C ASP A 501 19.10 -20.01 1.17
N ASN A 502 19.62 -19.23 0.22
CA ASN A 502 19.03 -19.17 -1.13
C ASN A 502 19.07 -20.55 -1.77
N ILE A 503 17.98 -20.94 -2.42
CA ILE A 503 17.92 -22.24 -3.15
C ILE A 503 18.92 -22.25 -4.30
N LEU A 504 18.98 -21.14 -5.06
CA LEU A 504 20.03 -20.91 -6.05
C LEU A 504 20.87 -19.71 -5.60
N LYS A 505 22.14 -19.97 -5.28
CA LYS A 505 23.14 -18.93 -5.01
C LYS A 505 24.15 -18.89 -6.15
N VAL A 506 24.06 -17.87 -6.98
CA VAL A 506 24.82 -17.74 -8.23
C VAL A 506 25.88 -16.65 -8.08
N GLU A 507 27.14 -17.05 -7.91
CA GLU A 507 28.33 -16.17 -7.93
C GLU A 507 29.17 -16.48 -9.20
N ALA A 508 28.49 -16.51 -10.35
CA ALA A 508 29.00 -16.94 -11.65
C ALA A 508 28.31 -16.15 -12.76
N SER A 509 28.87 -16.15 -13.96
CA SER A 509 28.36 -15.42 -15.12
C SER A 509 28.03 -16.35 -16.29
N HIS A 510 27.22 -15.84 -17.23
CA HIS A 510 26.79 -16.57 -18.44
C HIS A 510 26.07 -17.89 -18.13
N LEU A 511 25.18 -17.85 -17.11
CA LEU A 511 24.32 -18.98 -16.72
C LEU A 511 22.86 -18.72 -17.11
N ARG A 512 22.14 -19.81 -17.37
CA ARG A 512 20.69 -19.77 -17.63
C ARG A 512 19.99 -20.80 -16.78
N PHE A 513 18.87 -20.41 -16.16
CA PHE A 513 17.98 -21.27 -15.39
C PHE A 513 16.60 -21.17 -16.01
N GLU A 514 16.10 -22.30 -16.56
CA GLU A 514 14.89 -22.26 -17.38
C GLU A 514 13.85 -23.29 -16.89
N ASN A 515 12.59 -22.81 -16.72
CA ASN A 515 11.42 -23.66 -16.45
C ASN A 515 11.53 -24.50 -15.18
N LEU A 516 12.11 -23.96 -14.11
CA LEU A 516 12.27 -24.62 -12.81
C LEU A 516 11.23 -24.06 -11.81
N THR A 517 10.69 -24.93 -10.95
CA THR A 517 9.95 -24.51 -9.78
C THR A 517 10.89 -24.43 -8.58
N ILE A 518 10.88 -23.30 -7.85
CA ILE A 518 11.76 -23.01 -6.71
C ILE A 518 10.90 -22.64 -5.52
N LYS A 519 11.02 -23.38 -4.38
CA LYS A 519 10.18 -23.18 -3.19
C LYS A 519 10.86 -23.57 -1.88
N GLY A 520 10.26 -23.19 -0.73
CA GLY A 520 10.50 -23.78 0.58
C GLY A 520 11.72 -23.24 1.32
N THR A 521 12.23 -22.03 0.98
CA THR A 521 13.29 -21.38 1.76
C THR A 521 12.74 -20.30 2.70
N ARG A 522 13.45 -20.09 3.79
CA ARG A 522 13.26 -19.00 4.78
C ARG A 522 14.09 -17.76 4.42
N SER A 523 14.74 -17.77 3.27
CA SER A 523 15.57 -16.70 2.69
C SER A 523 14.99 -16.26 1.35
N ASP A 524 15.75 -15.49 0.57
CA ASP A 524 15.44 -15.23 -0.83
C ASP A 524 15.63 -16.53 -1.63
N ALA A 525 14.81 -16.76 -2.65
CA ALA A 525 14.89 -18.02 -3.38
C ALA A 525 16.11 -18.08 -4.30
N VAL A 526 16.35 -17.03 -5.08
CA VAL A 526 17.46 -16.92 -6.01
C VAL A 526 18.26 -15.66 -5.72
N SER A 527 19.57 -15.80 -5.54
CA SER A 527 20.51 -14.69 -5.42
C SER A 527 21.59 -14.78 -6.50
N VAL A 528 21.73 -13.74 -7.29
CA VAL A 528 22.72 -13.64 -8.39
C VAL A 528 23.70 -12.51 -8.10
N LYS A 529 24.99 -12.83 -8.13
CA LYS A 529 26.11 -11.87 -8.17
C LYS A 529 27.00 -12.24 -9.33
N GLY A 530 26.66 -11.76 -10.51
CA GLY A 530 27.36 -12.09 -11.75
C GLY A 530 26.69 -11.41 -12.93
N ASP A 531 27.28 -11.55 -14.09
CA ASP A 531 26.86 -10.90 -15.32
C ASP A 531 26.25 -11.91 -16.30
N ASP A 532 25.34 -11.45 -17.15
CA ASP A 532 24.71 -12.26 -18.21
C ASP A 532 24.03 -13.55 -17.66
N VAL A 533 23.37 -13.44 -16.50
CA VAL A 533 22.60 -14.55 -15.91
C VAL A 533 21.12 -14.38 -16.27
N PHE A 534 20.51 -15.45 -16.78
CA PHE A 534 19.11 -15.47 -17.21
C PHE A 534 18.31 -16.42 -16.33
N ILE A 535 17.17 -15.92 -15.80
CA ILE A 535 16.14 -16.68 -15.09
C ILE A 535 14.88 -16.58 -15.95
N ASP A 536 14.49 -17.67 -16.61
CA ASP A 536 13.48 -17.65 -17.65
C ASP A 536 12.41 -18.73 -17.44
N GLY A 537 11.15 -18.37 -17.48
CA GLY A 537 10.02 -19.28 -17.40
C GLY A 537 9.91 -20.07 -16.08
N CYS A 538 10.58 -19.61 -15.00
CA CYS A 538 10.58 -20.28 -13.72
C CYS A 538 9.31 -19.93 -12.90
N LEU A 539 8.87 -20.88 -12.04
CA LEU A 539 7.88 -20.64 -11.00
C LEU A 539 8.60 -20.50 -9.66
N VAL A 540 8.53 -19.30 -9.04
CA VAL A 540 9.06 -19.07 -7.69
C VAL A 540 7.91 -18.84 -6.75
N LYS A 541 7.74 -19.74 -5.78
CA LYS A 541 6.61 -19.68 -4.82
C LYS A 541 6.98 -20.14 -3.43
N ASN A 542 6.18 -19.77 -2.44
CA ASN A 542 6.29 -20.27 -1.08
C ASN A 542 7.69 -20.06 -0.48
N VAL A 543 8.16 -18.82 -0.53
CA VAL A 543 9.45 -18.40 0.00
C VAL A 543 9.28 -17.22 0.95
N ALA A 544 10.09 -17.15 1.99
CA ALA A 544 9.92 -16.14 3.02
C ALA A 544 10.56 -14.79 2.66
N GLY A 545 11.58 -14.79 1.82
CA GLY A 545 12.28 -13.62 1.32
C GLY A 545 11.73 -13.08 -0.01
N TYR A 546 12.63 -12.47 -0.79
CA TYR A 546 12.38 -12.12 -2.20
C TYR A 546 12.45 -13.37 -3.09
N ALA A 547 11.72 -13.34 -4.20
CA ALA A 547 11.83 -14.42 -5.17
C ALA A 547 13.21 -14.42 -5.86
N ILE A 548 13.61 -13.30 -6.43
CA ILE A 548 14.85 -13.21 -7.22
C ILE A 548 15.57 -11.89 -6.91
N VAL A 549 16.83 -11.97 -6.53
CA VAL A 549 17.70 -10.82 -6.29
C VAL A 549 18.91 -10.90 -7.20
N THR A 550 19.13 -9.87 -8.04
CA THR A 550 20.27 -9.83 -8.96
C THR A 550 21.12 -8.59 -8.75
N ASP A 551 22.45 -8.76 -8.81
CA ASP A 551 23.43 -7.70 -8.79
C ASP A 551 24.50 -7.99 -9.86
N GLY A 552 24.63 -7.11 -10.86
CA GLY A 552 25.55 -7.25 -11.99
C GLY A 552 24.99 -6.62 -13.26
N TYR A 553 25.56 -7.01 -14.39
CA TYR A 553 25.27 -6.43 -15.70
C TYR A 553 24.55 -7.43 -16.61
N ASN A 554 23.63 -6.94 -17.44
CA ASN A 554 22.91 -7.69 -18.46
C ASN A 554 22.11 -8.90 -17.93
N ASN A 555 21.75 -8.94 -16.65
CA ASN A 555 20.95 -10.01 -16.08
C ASN A 555 19.50 -9.93 -16.58
N LYS A 556 18.88 -11.08 -16.86
CA LYS A 556 17.49 -11.14 -17.33
C LYS A 556 16.64 -12.02 -16.45
N VAL A 557 15.59 -11.45 -15.91
CA VAL A 557 14.54 -12.13 -15.15
C VAL A 557 13.27 -12.02 -15.98
N VAL A 558 12.95 -13.06 -16.75
CA VAL A 558 11.93 -12.95 -17.80
C VAL A 558 10.94 -14.11 -17.77
N ASN A 559 9.69 -13.87 -18.13
CA ASN A 559 8.62 -14.88 -18.27
C ASN A 559 8.32 -15.68 -16.99
N ASN A 560 8.75 -15.24 -15.82
CA ASN A 560 8.59 -16.00 -14.58
C ASN A 560 7.19 -15.77 -13.97
N GLU A 561 6.70 -16.78 -13.28
CA GLU A 561 5.58 -16.66 -12.35
C GLU A 561 6.12 -16.58 -10.92
N ILE A 562 5.77 -15.52 -10.20
CA ILE A 562 6.22 -15.26 -8.83
C ILE A 562 5.00 -15.06 -7.94
N THR A 563 4.88 -15.88 -6.91
CA THR A 563 3.71 -15.82 -6.02
C THR A 563 4.05 -16.29 -4.61
N ARG A 564 3.25 -15.89 -3.63
CA ARG A 564 3.38 -16.32 -2.24
C ARG A 564 4.75 -16.06 -1.65
N THR A 565 5.31 -14.88 -1.88
CA THR A 565 6.56 -14.47 -1.23
C THR A 565 6.29 -13.71 0.07
N GLY A 566 7.14 -13.91 1.06
CA GLY A 566 7.01 -13.18 2.33
C GLY A 566 7.47 -11.73 2.26
N LYS A 567 8.41 -11.46 1.36
CA LYS A 567 8.83 -10.12 0.93
C LYS A 567 8.37 -9.84 -0.50
N GLY A 568 9.15 -9.10 -1.26
CA GLY A 568 8.83 -8.72 -2.63
C GLY A 568 9.12 -9.80 -3.68
N GLY A 569 9.00 -9.41 -4.93
CA GLY A 569 9.26 -10.28 -6.08
C GLY A 569 10.72 -10.22 -6.54
N ILE A 570 11.05 -9.25 -7.39
CA ILE A 570 12.34 -9.15 -8.09
C ILE A 570 13.09 -7.89 -7.62
N VAL A 571 14.37 -8.06 -7.27
CA VAL A 571 15.29 -6.95 -7.03
C VAL A 571 16.38 -6.98 -8.10
N ILE A 572 16.47 -5.93 -8.89
CA ILE A 572 17.52 -5.74 -9.88
C ILE A 572 18.45 -4.62 -9.44
N SER A 573 19.73 -4.96 -9.29
CA SER A 573 20.78 -4.01 -9.02
C SER A 573 21.86 -4.11 -10.10
N GLY A 574 22.48 -2.98 -10.45
CA GLY A 574 23.56 -2.97 -11.42
C GLY A 574 23.79 -1.60 -12.05
N GLY A 575 24.91 -1.47 -12.73
CA GLY A 575 25.38 -0.22 -13.31
C GLY A 575 26.22 0.61 -12.35
N ASP A 576 26.97 1.56 -12.89
CA ASP A 576 27.90 2.41 -12.15
C ASP A 576 27.42 3.86 -12.14
N ARG A 577 27.04 4.36 -10.98
CA ARG A 577 26.58 5.75 -10.81
C ARG A 577 27.70 6.79 -10.96
N GLU A 578 28.96 6.46 -10.74
CA GLU A 578 30.07 7.41 -10.92
C GLU A 578 30.19 7.81 -12.41
N THR A 579 30.03 6.85 -13.31
CA THR A 579 30.18 7.03 -14.75
C THR A 579 28.84 7.08 -15.51
N LEU A 580 27.73 6.80 -14.85
CA LEU A 580 26.42 6.54 -15.43
C LEU A 580 26.40 5.36 -16.43
N THR A 581 27.30 4.39 -16.23
CA THR A 581 27.32 3.18 -17.05
C THR A 581 26.11 2.31 -16.72
N PRO A 582 25.25 1.98 -17.68
CA PRO A 582 24.03 1.24 -17.41
C PRO A 582 24.30 -0.23 -17.05
N GLY A 583 23.53 -0.78 -16.12
CA GLY A 583 23.52 -2.20 -15.79
C GLY A 583 22.89 -3.06 -16.88
N ASN A 584 21.94 -2.50 -17.66
CA ASN A 584 21.17 -3.17 -18.70
C ASN A 584 20.48 -4.47 -18.24
N SER A 585 20.27 -4.62 -16.95
CA SER A 585 19.53 -5.76 -16.41
C SER A 585 18.03 -5.50 -16.49
N ILE A 586 17.24 -6.56 -16.72
CA ILE A 586 15.82 -6.42 -17.03
C ILE A 586 14.95 -7.41 -16.26
N ALA A 587 13.82 -6.91 -15.74
CA ALA A 587 12.65 -7.70 -15.33
C ALA A 587 11.55 -7.51 -16.39
N ASP A 588 11.26 -8.55 -17.18
CA ASP A 588 10.36 -8.41 -18.32
C ASP A 588 9.38 -9.59 -18.43
N ASN A 589 8.13 -9.30 -18.77
CA ASN A 589 7.08 -10.29 -19.01
C ASN A 589 6.82 -11.25 -17.83
N ASN A 590 7.08 -10.83 -16.59
CA ASN A 590 6.83 -11.65 -15.41
C ASN A 590 5.39 -11.48 -14.91
N HIS A 591 4.84 -12.56 -14.33
CA HIS A 591 3.55 -12.59 -13.64
C HIS A 591 3.81 -12.62 -12.13
N ILE A 592 3.58 -11.51 -11.44
CA ILE A 592 3.91 -11.34 -10.02
C ILE A 592 2.65 -11.00 -9.25
N HIS A 593 2.26 -11.89 -8.33
CA HIS A 593 1.03 -11.71 -7.56
C HIS A 593 1.12 -12.35 -6.17
N ASP A 594 0.29 -11.91 -5.23
CA ASP A 594 0.26 -12.42 -3.86
C ASP A 594 1.64 -12.39 -3.19
N TRP A 595 2.33 -11.25 -3.27
CA TRP A 595 3.62 -11.05 -2.62
C TRP A 595 3.50 -10.19 -1.36
N SER A 596 4.59 -10.06 -0.60
CA SER A 596 4.62 -9.24 0.64
C SER A 596 3.67 -9.76 1.72
N GLU A 597 3.57 -11.09 1.85
CA GLU A 597 2.62 -11.72 2.79
C GLU A 597 3.10 -11.72 4.25
N ILE A 598 4.39 -11.44 4.51
CA ILE A 598 4.99 -11.38 5.87
C ILE A 598 5.40 -9.95 6.23
N TYR A 599 6.17 -9.30 5.37
CA TYR A 599 6.53 -7.89 5.47
C TYR A 599 5.53 -7.10 4.64
N LEU A 600 4.73 -6.26 5.30
CA LEU A 600 3.54 -5.68 4.66
C LEU A 600 3.80 -4.33 3.98
N THR A 601 4.98 -3.73 4.16
CA THR A 601 5.33 -2.43 3.56
C THR A 601 6.73 -2.45 2.94
N TYR A 602 6.96 -1.62 1.93
CA TYR A 602 8.24 -1.44 1.22
C TYR A 602 8.89 -2.74 0.72
N GLN A 603 8.05 -3.69 0.28
CA GLN A 603 8.47 -4.94 -0.34
C GLN A 603 7.81 -5.06 -1.73
N PRO A 604 8.28 -4.32 -2.74
CA PRO A 604 7.60 -4.24 -4.03
C PRO A 604 7.73 -5.52 -4.86
N ALA A 605 6.87 -5.64 -5.88
CA ALA A 605 7.00 -6.69 -6.89
C ALA A 605 8.32 -6.57 -7.65
N VAL A 606 8.72 -5.33 -8.00
CA VAL A 606 10.00 -5.07 -8.67
C VAL A 606 10.69 -3.87 -8.03
N THR A 607 11.96 -4.05 -7.68
CA THR A 607 12.87 -2.96 -7.27
C THR A 607 13.98 -2.80 -8.31
N LEU A 608 14.22 -1.56 -8.77
CA LEU A 608 15.37 -1.21 -9.61
C LEU A 608 16.36 -0.35 -8.83
N ASN A 609 17.63 -0.77 -8.79
CA ASN A 609 18.70 0.00 -8.16
C ASN A 609 19.87 0.22 -9.13
N GLY A 610 20.58 1.35 -8.97
CA GLY A 610 21.81 1.66 -9.71
C GLY A 610 21.57 2.51 -10.96
N VAL A 611 21.90 2.01 -12.15
CA VAL A 611 21.81 2.79 -13.38
C VAL A 611 21.28 1.96 -14.55
N GLY A 612 20.29 2.50 -15.27
CA GLY A 612 19.91 2.01 -16.59
C GLY A 612 19.36 0.57 -16.62
N ASN A 613 18.64 0.17 -15.58
CA ASN A 613 17.93 -1.11 -15.51
C ASN A 613 16.48 -0.93 -15.94
N ILE A 614 15.83 -2.00 -16.37
CA ILE A 614 14.53 -1.97 -17.04
C ILE A 614 13.52 -2.87 -16.31
N CYS A 615 12.30 -2.35 -16.16
CA CYS A 615 11.12 -3.10 -15.72
C CYS A 615 10.03 -2.94 -16.78
N SER A 616 9.74 -4.00 -17.52
CA SER A 616 8.82 -3.92 -18.66
C SER A 616 7.87 -5.12 -18.78
N HIS A 617 6.68 -4.87 -19.32
CA HIS A 617 5.67 -5.88 -19.65
C HIS A 617 5.28 -6.84 -18.50
N ASN A 618 5.52 -6.46 -17.25
CA ASN A 618 5.11 -7.29 -16.12
C ASN A 618 3.64 -7.05 -15.76
N GLU A 619 2.98 -8.08 -15.28
CA GLU A 619 1.67 -7.99 -14.63
C GLU A 619 1.85 -8.18 -13.12
N MET A 620 1.38 -7.19 -12.32
CA MET A 620 1.62 -7.12 -10.87
C MET A 620 0.32 -6.80 -10.14
N TYR A 621 -0.11 -7.67 -9.20
CA TYR A 621 -1.34 -7.44 -8.44
C TYR A 621 -1.41 -8.21 -7.12
N ASN A 622 -2.38 -7.81 -6.29
CA ASN A 622 -2.73 -8.40 -5.00
C ASN A 622 -1.62 -8.29 -3.95
N SER A 623 -1.31 -7.04 -3.54
CA SER A 623 -0.29 -6.76 -2.54
C SER A 623 -0.70 -5.66 -1.56
N PRO A 624 -0.24 -5.73 -0.31
CA PRO A 624 -0.56 -4.72 0.71
C PRO A 624 0.03 -3.34 0.42
N HIS A 625 1.13 -3.24 -0.35
CA HIS A 625 1.86 -2.00 -0.60
C HIS A 625 2.24 -1.85 -2.08
N GLU A 626 3.30 -1.12 -2.39
CA GLU A 626 3.75 -0.69 -3.71
C GLU A 626 4.08 -1.86 -4.66
N ALA A 627 3.89 -1.64 -5.98
CA ALA A 627 4.29 -2.60 -6.99
C ALA A 627 5.72 -2.39 -7.47
N ILE A 628 6.12 -1.15 -7.76
CA ILE A 628 7.46 -0.84 -8.25
C ILE A 628 8.09 0.26 -7.41
N THR A 629 9.32 0.02 -6.95
CA THR A 629 10.18 1.07 -6.40
C THR A 629 11.49 1.14 -7.19
N TYR A 630 12.11 2.32 -7.21
CA TYR A 630 13.38 2.48 -7.89
C TYR A 630 14.30 3.50 -7.20
N SER A 631 15.60 3.29 -7.36
CA SER A 631 16.64 4.17 -6.86
C SER A 631 17.81 4.27 -7.83
N GLY A 632 18.24 5.49 -8.14
CA GLY A 632 19.36 5.74 -9.05
C GLY A 632 18.92 6.42 -10.34
N ASN A 633 19.61 6.13 -11.42
CA ASN A 633 19.55 6.95 -12.64
C ASN A 633 19.21 6.13 -13.89
N ASN A 634 18.55 6.77 -14.84
CA ASN A 634 18.32 6.22 -16.20
C ASN A 634 17.55 4.89 -16.24
N HIS A 635 16.75 4.58 -15.23
CA HIS A 635 15.88 3.41 -15.26
C HIS A 635 14.72 3.60 -16.25
N ILE A 636 14.23 2.51 -16.82
CA ILE A 636 13.05 2.49 -17.68
C ILE A 636 12.00 1.59 -17.04
N ILE A 637 10.81 2.14 -16.83
CA ILE A 637 9.64 1.44 -16.28
C ILE A 637 8.53 1.61 -17.31
N GLU A 638 8.27 0.55 -18.09
CA GLU A 638 7.36 0.69 -19.23
C GLU A 638 6.51 -0.55 -19.49
N TYR A 639 5.36 -0.35 -20.10
CA TYR A 639 4.42 -1.39 -20.53
C TYR A 639 3.93 -2.33 -19.42
N ASN A 640 4.08 -1.97 -18.16
CA ASN A 640 3.62 -2.80 -17.05
C ASN A 640 2.11 -2.63 -16.84
N LEU A 641 1.45 -3.72 -16.43
CA LEU A 641 0.08 -3.76 -15.98
C LEU A 641 0.05 -3.92 -14.46
N ILE A 642 -0.48 -2.92 -13.74
CA ILE A 642 -0.46 -2.87 -12.28
C ILE A 642 -1.88 -2.63 -11.76
N HIS A 643 -2.36 -3.51 -10.89
CA HIS A 643 -3.70 -3.36 -10.30
C HIS A 643 -3.82 -4.04 -8.94
N ASP A 644 -4.83 -3.67 -8.18
CA ASP A 644 -5.12 -4.26 -6.85
C ASP A 644 -3.87 -4.32 -5.95
N VAL A 645 -3.13 -3.21 -5.90
CA VAL A 645 -1.96 -3.02 -5.02
C VAL A 645 -2.19 -1.87 -4.04
N CYS A 646 -1.28 -1.66 -3.08
CA CYS A 646 -1.44 -0.73 -1.96
C CYS A 646 -2.73 -1.00 -1.16
N LEU A 647 -3.09 -2.28 -0.97
CA LEU A 647 -4.38 -2.67 -0.37
C LEU A 647 -4.51 -2.27 1.10
N LEU A 648 -3.41 -1.99 1.81
CA LEU A 648 -3.37 -1.71 3.25
C LEU A 648 -2.67 -0.39 3.61
N SER A 649 -2.38 0.48 2.62
CA SER A 649 -1.64 1.74 2.86
C SER A 649 -2.23 2.91 2.07
N ASP A 650 -2.20 4.10 2.66
CA ASP A 650 -2.70 5.35 2.08
C ASP A 650 -1.59 6.24 1.50
N ASP A 651 -0.47 6.38 2.23
CA ASP A 651 0.68 7.19 1.82
C ASP A 651 1.68 6.31 1.05
N ALA A 652 1.22 5.81 -0.07
CA ALA A 652 1.91 4.89 -0.96
C ALA A 652 1.49 5.14 -2.41
N GLY A 653 2.25 4.66 -3.38
CA GLY A 653 1.92 4.71 -4.79
C GLY A 653 2.20 3.38 -5.49
N ALA A 654 1.44 3.05 -6.54
CA ALA A 654 1.70 1.83 -7.31
C ALA A 654 3.13 1.81 -7.87
N ILE A 655 3.62 2.97 -8.33
CA ILE A 655 5.03 3.22 -8.67
C ILE A 655 5.52 4.33 -7.74
N TYR A 656 6.57 4.07 -6.96
CA TYR A 656 7.05 4.97 -5.92
C TYR A 656 8.56 5.17 -5.97
N SER A 657 8.99 6.40 -5.75
CA SER A 657 10.37 6.76 -5.42
C SER A 657 10.39 8.13 -4.75
N GLY A 658 11.41 8.45 -3.94
CA GLY A 658 11.40 9.72 -3.22
C GLY A 658 12.72 10.17 -2.61
N ARG A 659 12.70 11.41 -2.11
CA ARG A 659 13.70 12.07 -1.26
C ARG A 659 15.09 12.19 -1.89
N ARG A 660 15.16 12.49 -3.24
CA ARG A 660 16.44 12.58 -3.94
C ARG A 660 16.43 13.65 -5.03
N TRP A 661 17.47 14.49 -5.02
CA TRP A 661 17.76 15.46 -6.08
C TRP A 661 18.81 14.97 -7.09
N ASP A 662 19.29 13.76 -6.91
CA ASP A 662 20.36 13.16 -7.72
C ASP A 662 19.94 11.87 -8.46
N TRP A 663 18.65 11.54 -8.49
CA TRP A 663 18.12 10.38 -9.23
C TRP A 663 17.46 10.82 -10.55
N TYR A 664 18.26 11.35 -11.47
CA TYR A 664 17.79 11.88 -12.74
C TYR A 664 17.73 10.83 -13.85
N GLY A 665 16.93 11.10 -14.88
CA GLY A 665 16.86 10.36 -16.14
C GLY A 665 15.95 9.14 -16.12
N ASN A 666 15.23 8.89 -15.04
CA ASN A 666 14.29 7.78 -15.00
C ASN A 666 13.06 8.07 -15.85
N LEU A 667 12.62 7.06 -16.60
CA LEU A 667 11.52 7.13 -17.55
C LEU A 667 10.43 6.16 -17.14
N ILE A 668 9.24 6.68 -16.80
CA ILE A 668 8.04 5.93 -16.46
C ILE A 668 7.03 6.15 -17.57
N ARG A 669 6.84 5.16 -18.45
CA ARG A 669 5.98 5.34 -19.61
C ARG A 669 5.17 4.11 -19.98
N TYR A 670 4.01 4.35 -20.60
CA TYR A 670 3.16 3.31 -21.19
C TYR A 670 2.73 2.21 -20.19
N ASN A 671 2.69 2.55 -18.90
CA ASN A 671 2.16 1.64 -17.90
C ASN A 671 0.64 1.82 -17.77
N CYS A 672 -0.08 0.76 -17.48
CA CYS A 672 -1.48 0.81 -17.12
C CYS A 672 -1.65 0.50 -15.64
N ILE A 673 -2.24 1.45 -14.89
CA ILE A 673 -2.43 1.37 -13.43
C ILE A 673 -3.91 1.57 -13.12
N TYR A 674 -4.52 0.62 -12.38
CA TYR A 674 -5.93 0.72 -12.04
C TYR A 674 -6.31 -0.01 -10.75
N ASN A 675 -7.46 0.35 -10.15
CA ASN A 675 -8.06 -0.30 -8.98
C ASN A 675 -7.09 -0.44 -7.78
N LEU A 676 -6.54 0.66 -7.30
CA LEU A 676 -5.64 0.66 -6.16
C LEU A 676 -6.38 0.73 -4.83
N GLY A 677 -5.74 0.26 -3.75
CA GLY A 677 -6.27 0.31 -2.39
C GLY A 677 -7.42 -0.65 -2.14
N SER A 678 -7.83 -0.77 -0.91
CA SER A 678 -9.01 -1.54 -0.50
C SER A 678 -9.68 -0.90 0.73
N GLY A 679 -10.98 -1.08 0.87
CA GLY A 679 -11.73 -0.55 2.01
C GLY A 679 -11.66 0.98 2.07
N ASN A 680 -10.95 1.52 3.06
CA ASN A 680 -10.75 2.96 3.26
C ASN A 680 -9.38 3.44 2.78
N HIS A 681 -8.53 2.56 2.28
CA HIS A 681 -7.19 2.92 1.82
C HIS A 681 -7.25 3.61 0.46
N ARG A 682 -6.55 4.73 0.36
CA ARG A 682 -6.57 5.65 -0.78
C ARG A 682 -5.14 6.00 -1.23
N PRO A 683 -4.41 5.04 -1.82
CA PRO A 683 -3.07 5.30 -2.34
C PRO A 683 -3.08 6.14 -3.62
N ASP A 684 -1.90 6.60 -3.98
CA ASP A 684 -1.61 7.33 -5.20
C ASP A 684 -1.27 6.38 -6.37
N GLY A 685 -1.36 6.85 -7.60
CA GLY A 685 -0.98 6.09 -8.79
C GLY A 685 0.55 6.06 -8.97
N ILE A 686 1.12 7.11 -9.53
CA ILE A 686 2.57 7.33 -9.61
C ILE A 686 2.94 8.41 -8.59
N TYR A 687 3.76 8.05 -7.61
CA TYR A 687 4.14 8.91 -6.51
C TYR A 687 5.64 9.23 -6.54
N LEU A 688 5.96 10.44 -6.99
CA LEU A 688 7.28 11.03 -6.96
C LEU A 688 7.42 11.84 -5.65
N ASP A 689 7.75 11.13 -4.56
CA ASP A 689 7.67 11.68 -3.22
C ASP A 689 8.87 12.57 -2.85
N ASP A 690 8.70 13.35 -1.82
CA ASP A 690 9.74 14.10 -1.08
C ASP A 690 10.78 14.77 -2.00
N ALA A 691 10.29 15.61 -2.91
CA ALA A 691 11.10 16.40 -3.85
C ALA A 691 11.96 15.57 -4.83
N LEU A 692 11.56 14.34 -5.14
CA LEU A 692 12.21 13.55 -6.19
C LEU A 692 12.23 14.33 -7.51
N SER A 693 13.41 14.46 -8.12
CA SER A 693 13.63 15.36 -9.25
C SER A 693 14.15 14.64 -10.49
N GLY A 694 13.97 15.27 -11.67
CA GLY A 694 14.53 14.79 -12.94
C GLY A 694 13.86 13.57 -13.53
N GLN A 695 12.55 13.40 -13.32
CA GLN A 695 11.78 12.25 -13.78
C GLN A 695 10.97 12.57 -15.04
N THR A 696 10.81 11.60 -15.92
CA THR A 696 9.87 11.65 -17.05
C THR A 696 8.72 10.69 -16.83
N VAL A 697 7.48 11.20 -16.83
CA VAL A 697 6.23 10.42 -16.71
C VAL A 697 5.41 10.64 -17.97
N TYR A 698 5.43 9.69 -18.89
CA TYR A 698 4.92 9.87 -20.24
C TYR A 698 4.02 8.73 -20.71
N GLY A 699 2.85 9.06 -21.24
CA GLY A 699 2.01 8.08 -21.94
C GLY A 699 1.45 6.95 -21.06
N ASN A 700 1.29 7.16 -19.75
CA ASN A 700 0.69 6.17 -18.87
C ASN A 700 -0.84 6.27 -18.88
N LEU A 701 -1.53 5.15 -18.69
CA LEU A 701 -2.96 5.05 -18.50
C LEU A 701 -3.28 4.78 -17.03
N LEU A 702 -3.93 5.72 -16.34
CA LEU A 702 -4.29 5.62 -14.92
C LEU A 702 -5.81 5.67 -14.76
N ILE A 703 -6.40 4.62 -14.15
CA ILE A 703 -7.86 4.45 -14.08
C ILE A 703 -8.29 4.13 -12.65
N ASN A 704 -9.32 4.82 -12.15
CA ASN A 704 -9.89 4.57 -10.82
C ASN A 704 -8.83 4.65 -9.71
N ILE A 705 -7.97 5.66 -9.75
CA ILE A 705 -6.98 5.87 -8.70
C ILE A 705 -7.67 6.57 -7.52
N PRO A 706 -7.60 6.02 -6.31
CA PRO A 706 -8.45 6.50 -5.21
C PRO A 706 -8.04 7.86 -4.62
N LYS A 707 -6.81 8.33 -4.83
CA LYS A 707 -6.32 9.63 -4.35
C LYS A 707 -5.80 10.48 -5.51
N TYR A 708 -4.50 10.61 -5.68
CA TYR A 708 -3.89 11.33 -6.81
C TYR A 708 -3.40 10.34 -7.86
N ALA A 709 -3.79 10.53 -9.13
CA ALA A 709 -3.24 9.69 -10.18
C ALA A 709 -1.73 9.95 -10.34
N LEU A 710 -1.32 11.22 -10.31
CA LEU A 710 0.08 11.65 -10.32
C LEU A 710 0.33 12.54 -9.09
N HIS A 711 1.17 12.08 -8.17
CA HIS A 711 1.59 12.84 -7.00
C HIS A 711 3.05 13.28 -7.16
N LEU A 712 3.23 14.61 -7.36
CA LEU A 712 4.53 15.26 -7.56
C LEU A 712 4.89 16.01 -6.27
N GLY A 713 5.66 15.36 -5.40
CA GLY A 713 5.98 15.84 -4.04
C GLY A 713 7.02 16.97 -4.00
N GLY A 714 6.90 17.98 -4.86
CA GLY A 714 7.74 19.18 -4.82
C GLY A 714 9.09 19.05 -5.52
N GLY A 715 9.28 18.04 -6.38
CA GLY A 715 10.48 17.85 -7.20
C GLY A 715 10.62 18.90 -8.30
N ARG A 716 11.79 19.00 -8.90
CA ARG A 716 12.13 19.88 -10.02
C ARG A 716 12.52 19.12 -11.29
N ASP A 717 12.53 19.79 -12.42
CA ASP A 717 12.94 19.24 -13.72
C ASP A 717 12.14 17.95 -14.08
N LEU A 718 10.83 17.95 -13.79
CA LEU A 718 9.91 16.87 -14.11
C LEU A 718 9.33 17.10 -15.52
N ASP A 719 9.20 16.02 -16.31
CA ASP A 719 8.52 16.04 -17.61
C ASP A 719 7.31 15.09 -17.55
N VAL A 720 6.09 15.67 -17.44
CA VAL A 720 4.85 14.91 -17.19
C VAL A 720 3.86 15.19 -18.32
N ARG A 721 3.88 14.37 -19.36
CA ARG A 721 3.10 14.57 -20.58
C ARG A 721 2.45 13.30 -21.11
N ASN A 722 1.46 13.49 -21.96
CA ASN A 722 0.83 12.45 -22.76
C ASN A 722 0.13 11.34 -21.94
N ASN A 723 -0.10 11.56 -20.62
CA ASN A 723 -0.80 10.57 -19.80
C ASN A 723 -2.30 10.67 -19.98
N ILE A 724 -3.00 9.55 -19.88
CA ILE A 724 -4.46 9.45 -19.82
C ILE A 724 -4.85 9.12 -18.38
N ILE A 725 -5.63 10.00 -17.77
CA ILE A 725 -6.08 9.86 -16.38
C ILE A 725 -7.61 9.83 -16.36
N ILE A 726 -8.16 8.75 -15.83
CA ILE A 726 -9.61 8.53 -15.80
C ILE A 726 -10.06 8.24 -14.36
N ASN A 727 -10.94 9.10 -13.82
CA ASN A 727 -11.55 8.92 -12.51
C ASN A 727 -10.53 8.85 -11.36
N ALA A 728 -9.85 9.96 -11.08
CA ALA A 728 -9.00 10.12 -9.89
C ALA A 728 -9.85 10.59 -8.71
N GLY A 729 -9.77 9.89 -7.56
CA GLY A 729 -10.69 10.09 -6.43
C GLY A 729 -10.56 11.44 -5.75
N ASP A 730 -9.34 11.95 -5.54
CA ASP A 730 -9.14 13.32 -5.06
C ASP A 730 -8.86 14.26 -6.22
N ARG A 731 -7.79 14.03 -6.97
CA ARG A 731 -7.42 14.85 -8.14
C ARG A 731 -6.53 14.06 -9.10
N ALA A 732 -6.54 14.46 -10.36
CA ALA A 732 -5.65 13.88 -11.36
C ALA A 732 -4.17 14.12 -11.02
N VAL A 733 -3.80 15.35 -10.66
CA VAL A 733 -2.42 15.74 -10.34
C VAL A 733 -2.37 16.48 -9.01
N SER A 734 -1.42 16.14 -8.15
CA SER A 734 -0.99 16.93 -7.00
C SER A 734 0.45 17.35 -7.23
N TYR A 735 0.76 18.66 -7.18
CA TYR A 735 2.11 19.17 -7.29
C TYR A 735 2.36 20.24 -6.21
N ASP A 736 3.07 19.87 -5.17
CA ASP A 736 3.38 20.73 -4.04
C ASP A 736 4.78 21.37 -4.15
N ALA A 737 5.24 22.02 -3.08
CA ALA A 737 6.55 22.70 -3.00
C ALA A 737 7.24 22.41 -1.68
N ARG A 738 7.02 21.20 -1.10
CA ARG A 738 7.43 20.85 0.27
C ARG A 738 8.90 21.17 0.58
N ALA A 739 9.82 20.91 -0.35
CA ALA A 739 11.23 21.19 -0.13
C ALA A 739 11.53 22.70 -0.01
N ARG A 740 10.88 23.53 -0.83
CA ARG A 740 10.96 24.99 -0.72
C ARG A 740 10.30 25.48 0.56
N GLU A 741 9.13 24.99 0.88
CA GLU A 741 8.40 25.35 2.10
C GLU A 741 9.20 25.06 3.36
N GLY A 742 9.92 23.94 3.40
CA GLY A 742 10.85 23.62 4.48
C GLY A 742 11.93 24.66 4.70
N VAL A 743 12.37 25.34 3.61
CA VAL A 743 13.39 26.40 3.68
C VAL A 743 12.77 27.75 4.03
N VAL A 744 11.73 28.16 3.31
CA VAL A 744 11.27 29.58 3.36
C VAL A 744 10.18 29.85 4.36
N SER A 745 9.45 28.82 4.81
CA SER A 745 8.25 28.94 5.65
C SER A 745 8.32 28.10 6.93
N ASN A 746 9.44 27.44 7.23
CA ASN A 746 9.55 26.43 8.27
C ASN A 746 8.45 25.33 8.11
N GLY A 747 8.20 24.90 6.87
CA GLY A 747 7.27 23.83 6.57
C GLY A 747 7.68 22.51 7.23
N TRP A 748 6.79 21.54 7.21
CA TRP A 748 7.01 20.24 7.86
C TRP A 748 8.20 19.45 7.28
N PHE A 749 8.54 19.68 6.01
CA PHE A 749 9.62 18.99 5.33
C PHE A 749 10.99 19.63 5.68
N THR A 750 11.62 19.16 6.73
CA THR A 750 12.87 19.72 7.26
C THR A 750 14.13 19.19 6.58
N HIS A 751 14.01 18.15 5.75
CA HIS A 751 15.12 17.48 5.06
C HIS A 751 15.93 18.38 4.10
N SER A 752 15.32 19.48 3.64
CA SER A 752 15.91 20.48 2.76
C SER A 752 16.26 21.79 3.47
N SER A 753 15.85 21.99 4.74
CA SER A 753 15.88 23.27 5.44
C SER A 753 17.27 23.82 5.73
N SER A 754 18.30 22.99 5.70
CA SER A 754 19.71 23.38 5.86
C SER A 754 20.61 22.48 5.02
N LYS A 755 21.85 22.91 4.79
CA LYS A 755 22.88 22.12 4.07
C LYS A 755 23.29 20.82 4.79
N ASP A 756 22.96 20.69 6.06
CA ASP A 756 23.18 19.47 6.85
C ASP A 756 21.98 18.50 6.75
N GLY A 757 20.88 18.90 6.10
CA GLY A 757 19.76 18.03 5.84
C GLY A 757 20.13 16.87 4.90
N ASP A 758 19.43 15.75 5.03
CA ASP A 758 19.75 14.53 4.27
C ASP A 758 19.60 14.71 2.74
N MET A 759 18.67 15.57 2.26
CA MET A 759 18.55 15.91 0.84
C MET A 759 19.85 16.52 0.29
N TRP A 760 20.39 17.51 1.00
CA TRP A 760 21.66 18.15 0.61
C TRP A 760 22.85 17.21 0.79
N THR A 761 22.89 16.47 1.88
CA THR A 761 23.93 15.46 2.13
C THR A 761 23.96 14.41 1.01
N ASN A 762 22.79 13.93 0.58
CA ASN A 762 22.68 12.98 -0.52
C ASN A 762 23.18 13.57 -1.84
N LEU A 763 22.78 14.81 -2.17
CA LEU A 763 23.25 15.49 -3.37
C LEU A 763 24.77 15.70 -3.36
N PHE A 764 25.32 16.21 -2.25
CA PHE A 764 26.76 16.50 -2.12
C PHE A 764 27.63 15.23 -2.13
N ASN A 765 27.10 14.10 -1.68
CA ASN A 765 27.78 12.80 -1.74
C ASN A 765 27.64 12.09 -3.10
N SER A 766 26.82 12.59 -3.99
CA SER A 766 26.68 12.06 -5.35
C SER A 766 27.68 12.71 -6.31
N PRO A 767 28.01 12.11 -7.45
CA PRO A 767 28.95 12.65 -8.43
C PRO A 767 28.35 13.73 -9.35
N TRP A 768 27.29 14.44 -8.92
CA TRP A 768 26.52 15.39 -9.74
C TRP A 768 27.35 16.51 -10.40
N GLN A 769 28.56 16.81 -9.89
CA GLN A 769 29.46 17.81 -10.44
C GLN A 769 30.49 17.24 -11.44
N ASN A 770 30.58 15.93 -11.61
CA ASN A 770 31.49 15.34 -12.57
C ASN A 770 31.04 15.58 -14.02
N THR A 771 31.94 15.35 -14.97
CA THR A 771 31.68 15.62 -16.38
C THR A 771 30.59 14.74 -16.95
N ALA A 772 30.58 13.45 -16.62
CA ALA A 772 29.58 12.51 -17.13
C ALA A 772 28.15 12.90 -16.73
N TRP A 773 27.93 13.28 -15.47
CA TRP A 773 26.64 13.72 -14.97
C TRP A 773 26.21 15.06 -15.58
N GLN A 774 27.11 16.04 -15.67
CA GLN A 774 26.77 17.34 -16.26
C GLN A 774 26.58 17.32 -17.79
N GLU A 775 27.12 16.32 -18.47
CA GLU A 775 26.82 16.06 -19.89
C GLU A 775 25.48 15.36 -20.06
N ALA A 776 25.20 14.35 -19.24
CA ALA A 776 23.93 13.61 -19.26
C ALA A 776 22.75 14.47 -18.76
N PHE A 777 22.97 15.26 -17.71
CA PHE A 777 21.94 16.09 -17.05
C PHE A 777 22.44 17.55 -16.94
N PRO A 778 22.31 18.34 -18.01
CA PRO A 778 22.82 19.73 -18.06
C PRO A 778 22.25 20.65 -16.98
N GLN A 779 21.10 20.31 -16.41
CA GLN A 779 20.42 21.03 -15.31
C GLN A 779 21.33 21.24 -14.10
N TYR A 780 22.19 20.26 -13.79
CA TYR A 780 23.13 20.34 -12.66
C TYR A 780 24.11 21.52 -12.74
N LYS A 781 24.37 22.04 -13.96
CA LYS A 781 25.29 23.20 -14.14
C LYS A 781 24.76 24.49 -13.53
N SER A 782 23.44 24.60 -13.36
CA SER A 782 22.78 25.78 -12.78
C SER A 782 22.39 25.60 -11.33
N PHE A 783 22.54 24.42 -10.75
CA PHE A 783 22.14 24.16 -9.36
C PHE A 783 22.80 25.12 -8.37
N SER A 784 21.99 25.77 -7.53
CA SER A 784 22.39 26.71 -6.53
C SER A 784 22.00 26.26 -5.12
N ASP A 785 22.96 26.37 -4.21
CA ASP A 785 22.77 26.15 -2.78
C ASP A 785 22.80 27.47 -1.98
N ASP A 786 22.48 28.59 -2.67
CA ASP A 786 22.48 29.93 -2.10
C ASP A 786 21.15 30.21 -1.36
N PHE A 787 21.15 30.00 -0.05
CA PHE A 787 20.02 30.27 0.84
C PHE A 787 19.68 31.76 0.98
N ASP A 788 20.53 32.68 0.53
CA ASP A 788 20.22 34.11 0.47
C ASP A 788 19.44 34.50 -0.82
N ASN A 789 19.34 33.58 -1.80
CA ASN A 789 18.65 33.76 -3.06
C ASN A 789 17.63 32.64 -3.36
N THR A 790 16.73 32.38 -2.44
CA THR A 790 15.74 31.28 -2.54
C THR A 790 14.69 31.49 -3.63
N ASP A 791 14.57 32.67 -4.20
CA ASP A 791 13.63 32.98 -5.29
C ASP A 791 14.22 32.74 -6.70
N SER A 792 15.48 32.30 -6.79
CA SER A 792 16.08 31.87 -8.05
C SER A 792 15.51 30.52 -8.50
N PRO A 793 15.13 30.33 -9.76
CA PRO A 793 14.76 29.01 -10.28
C PRO A 793 15.90 27.99 -10.16
N ASP A 794 17.15 28.44 -10.03
CA ASP A 794 18.32 27.59 -9.85
C ASP A 794 18.48 27.06 -8.41
N PHE A 795 17.81 27.67 -7.43
CA PHE A 795 17.84 27.19 -6.04
C PHE A 795 17.21 25.80 -5.95
N VAL A 796 18.01 24.82 -5.52
CA VAL A 796 17.67 23.38 -5.66
C VAL A 796 16.32 23.00 -5.04
N PRO A 797 15.93 23.48 -3.85
CA PRO A 797 14.64 23.15 -3.25
C PRO A 797 13.40 23.66 -4.00
N ASN A 798 13.55 24.51 -4.99
CA ASN A 798 12.40 25.01 -5.75
C ASN A 798 11.85 23.96 -6.71
N PRO A 799 10.52 23.80 -6.85
CA PRO A 799 9.87 22.93 -7.83
C PRO A 799 9.95 23.59 -9.23
N ALA A 800 11.18 23.75 -9.74
CA ALA A 800 11.46 24.57 -10.90
C ALA A 800 11.67 23.75 -12.17
N ASN A 801 11.44 24.38 -13.32
CA ASN A 801 11.69 23.87 -14.67
C ASN A 801 10.89 22.60 -15.03
N SER A 802 9.89 22.25 -14.25
CA SER A 802 9.02 21.11 -14.58
C SER A 802 7.99 21.51 -15.64
N VAL A 803 7.56 20.51 -16.42
CA VAL A 803 6.53 20.66 -17.45
C VAL A 803 5.44 19.63 -17.19
N VAL A 804 4.23 20.09 -16.94
CA VAL A 804 3.03 19.25 -16.78
C VAL A 804 2.01 19.71 -17.81
N GLU A 805 1.99 19.08 -18.97
CA GLU A 805 1.12 19.49 -20.08
C GLU A 805 0.72 18.33 -20.97
N ASN A 806 -0.23 18.53 -21.86
CA ASN A 806 -0.65 17.54 -22.83
C ASN A 806 -1.15 16.21 -22.23
N ASN A 807 -1.68 16.23 -21.00
CA ASN A 807 -2.32 15.06 -20.41
C ASN A 807 -3.83 15.10 -20.70
N LEU A 808 -4.44 13.96 -21.01
CA LEU A 808 -5.90 13.82 -21.14
C LEU A 808 -6.48 13.43 -19.79
N ILE A 809 -7.30 14.28 -19.20
CA ILE A 809 -7.89 14.08 -17.88
C ILE A 809 -9.40 13.97 -18.01
N PHE A 810 -9.97 12.87 -17.52
CA PHE A 810 -11.39 12.62 -17.44
C PHE A 810 -11.78 12.48 -15.97
N ASP A 811 -12.40 13.53 -15.42
CA ASP A 811 -12.78 13.62 -14.01
C ASP A 811 -14.05 14.45 -13.83
N ASP A 812 -14.83 14.14 -12.82
CA ASP A 812 -16.04 14.90 -12.46
C ASP A 812 -15.73 16.32 -11.97
N ALA A 813 -14.58 16.52 -11.34
CA ALA A 813 -14.17 17.83 -10.83
C ALA A 813 -13.81 18.86 -11.92
N ALA A 814 -13.58 18.41 -13.16
CA ALA A 814 -13.11 19.24 -14.29
C ALA A 814 -11.92 20.15 -13.91
N SER A 815 -11.00 19.63 -13.12
CA SER A 815 -9.82 20.30 -12.58
C SER A 815 -8.58 19.42 -12.73
N ILE A 816 -7.43 20.02 -13.06
CA ILE A 816 -6.18 19.28 -13.08
C ILE A 816 -5.82 18.75 -11.69
N GLY A 817 -6.04 19.54 -10.64
CA GLY A 817 -5.73 19.11 -9.26
C GLY A 817 -5.16 20.20 -8.36
N ASN A 818 -4.43 19.76 -7.36
CA ASN A 818 -3.82 20.62 -6.34
C ASN A 818 -2.41 21.04 -6.78
N ILE A 819 -2.29 22.21 -7.32
CA ILE A 819 -1.01 22.79 -7.75
C ILE A 819 -0.67 23.93 -6.81
N SER A 820 0.45 23.85 -6.09
CA SER A 820 0.90 24.90 -5.19
C SER A 820 1.27 26.18 -5.96
N GLU A 821 1.19 27.34 -5.29
CA GLU A 821 1.55 28.63 -5.88
C GLU A 821 3.01 28.67 -6.34
N ASP A 822 3.92 28.05 -5.59
CA ASP A 822 5.33 27.97 -5.93
C ASP A 822 5.58 27.02 -7.12
N ALA A 823 4.87 25.90 -7.22
CA ALA A 823 4.95 25.02 -8.39
C ALA A 823 4.48 25.74 -9.67
N ASP A 824 3.37 26.47 -9.60
CA ASP A 824 2.86 27.29 -10.71
C ASP A 824 3.82 28.44 -11.09
N ARG A 825 4.52 28.99 -10.09
CA ARG A 825 5.49 30.09 -10.29
C ARG A 825 6.76 29.65 -11.00
N PHE A 826 7.27 28.47 -10.68
CA PHE A 826 8.59 28.03 -11.14
C PHE A 826 8.54 27.00 -12.27
N SER A 827 7.36 26.47 -12.59
CA SER A 827 7.17 25.42 -13.59
C SER A 827 6.03 25.77 -14.57
N THR A 828 5.91 25.01 -15.65
CA THR A 828 4.81 25.11 -16.59
C THR A 828 3.76 24.05 -16.27
N VAL A 829 2.56 24.48 -15.91
CA VAL A 829 1.44 23.56 -15.62
C VAL A 829 0.23 23.95 -16.46
N SER A 830 -0.10 23.14 -17.46
CA SER A 830 -1.29 23.33 -18.31
C SER A 830 -2.56 22.88 -17.58
N ARG A 831 -3.64 23.63 -17.79
CA ARG A 831 -5.00 23.29 -17.32
C ARG A 831 -5.94 23.00 -18.49
N GLU A 832 -5.37 22.62 -19.61
CA GLU A 832 -6.09 22.21 -20.82
C GLU A 832 -6.36 20.70 -20.83
N ASN A 833 -7.22 20.24 -21.74
CA ASN A 833 -7.54 18.83 -21.99
C ASN A 833 -8.17 18.09 -20.78
N ILE A 834 -8.99 18.82 -20.03
CA ILE A 834 -9.74 18.30 -18.88
C ILE A 834 -11.20 18.14 -19.28
N TYR A 835 -11.70 16.93 -19.17
CA TYR A 835 -13.02 16.53 -19.63
C TYR A 835 -13.82 15.90 -18.50
N ASN A 836 -15.14 15.96 -18.59
CA ASN A 836 -16.00 15.24 -17.71
C ASN A 836 -16.05 13.73 -18.09
N LEU A 837 -16.25 12.82 -17.13
CA LEU A 837 -16.31 11.36 -17.37
C LEU A 837 -17.32 10.95 -18.44
N MET A 838 -18.45 11.68 -18.60
CA MET A 838 -19.43 11.40 -19.66
C MET A 838 -18.88 11.56 -21.09
N LYS A 839 -17.69 12.16 -21.24
CA LYS A 839 -17.01 12.30 -22.50
C LYS A 839 -16.18 11.11 -22.93
N LEU A 840 -16.01 10.10 -22.06
CA LEU A 840 -15.20 8.92 -22.36
C LEU A 840 -15.60 8.27 -23.69
N GLY A 841 -16.92 8.09 -23.96
CA GLY A 841 -17.40 7.52 -25.21
C GLY A 841 -17.16 8.38 -26.46
N ASP A 842 -16.80 9.68 -26.32
CA ASP A 842 -16.39 10.54 -27.43
C ASP A 842 -14.91 10.29 -27.82
N PHE A 843 -14.13 9.68 -26.93
CA PHE A 843 -12.67 9.47 -27.10
C PHE A 843 -12.30 7.99 -27.28
N PHE A 844 -12.97 7.07 -26.59
CA PHE A 844 -12.60 5.67 -26.52
C PHE A 844 -13.66 4.75 -27.13
N THR A 845 -13.23 3.59 -27.59
CA THR A 845 -14.06 2.63 -28.34
C THR A 845 -15.20 2.05 -27.52
N ASP A 846 -14.92 1.52 -26.32
CA ASP A 846 -15.93 0.94 -25.42
C ASP A 846 -15.47 1.02 -23.95
N PRO A 847 -15.37 2.24 -23.38
CA PRO A 847 -14.82 2.43 -22.03
C PRO A 847 -15.71 1.81 -20.93
N GLU A 848 -17.01 1.56 -21.20
CA GLU A 848 -17.92 0.89 -20.25
C GLU A 848 -17.57 -0.60 -20.08
N ASN A 849 -16.91 -1.19 -21.08
CA ASN A 849 -16.42 -2.57 -21.06
C ASN A 849 -14.87 -2.66 -21.02
N GLY A 850 -14.19 -1.55 -20.75
CA GLY A 850 -12.75 -1.53 -20.55
C GLY A 850 -11.89 -1.40 -21.82
N ASP A 851 -12.49 -1.12 -22.99
CA ASP A 851 -11.72 -0.83 -24.20
C ASP A 851 -11.44 0.69 -24.31
N TYR A 852 -10.25 1.06 -23.90
CA TYR A 852 -9.75 2.43 -23.93
C TYR A 852 -8.96 2.76 -25.21
N THR A 853 -9.12 1.97 -26.27
CA THR A 853 -8.56 2.30 -27.59
C THR A 853 -9.16 3.59 -28.10
N LEU A 854 -8.31 4.56 -28.47
CA LEU A 854 -8.76 5.85 -28.99
C LEU A 854 -9.49 5.67 -30.31
N LEU A 855 -10.63 6.36 -30.44
CA LEU A 855 -11.40 6.39 -31.69
C LEU A 855 -10.60 7.12 -32.78
N ALA A 856 -10.55 6.56 -33.98
CA ALA A 856 -9.88 7.17 -35.12
C ALA A 856 -10.47 8.54 -35.54
N THR A 857 -11.67 8.86 -35.04
CA THR A 857 -12.36 10.14 -35.30
C THR A 857 -12.15 11.18 -34.20
N THR A 858 -11.42 10.82 -33.13
CA THR A 858 -11.18 11.73 -32.02
C THR A 858 -10.22 12.84 -32.44
N ASP A 859 -10.63 14.08 -32.20
CA ASP A 859 -9.76 15.26 -32.39
C ASP A 859 -8.87 15.37 -31.13
N LEU A 860 -7.69 14.80 -31.23
CA LEU A 860 -6.72 14.82 -30.12
C LEU A 860 -6.06 16.20 -30.02
N PRO A 861 -5.65 16.63 -28.82
CA PRO A 861 -4.88 17.86 -28.65
C PRO A 861 -3.59 17.89 -29.47
N ASP A 862 -3.17 19.07 -29.88
CA ASP A 862 -1.91 19.24 -30.59
C ASP A 862 -0.72 18.71 -29.78
N GLY A 863 0.01 17.76 -30.35
CA GLY A 863 1.17 17.11 -29.72
C GLY A 863 0.83 15.96 -28.78
N PHE A 864 -0.44 15.55 -28.65
CA PHE A 864 -0.80 14.30 -27.95
C PHE A 864 -0.60 13.11 -28.90
N GLU A 865 0.08 12.08 -28.42
CA GLU A 865 0.35 10.84 -29.14
C GLU A 865 -0.53 9.71 -28.60
N ALA A 866 -1.09 8.90 -29.48
CA ALA A 866 -1.88 7.75 -29.06
C ALA A 866 -1.01 6.75 -28.30
N LEU A 867 -1.54 6.22 -27.18
CA LEU A 867 -0.83 5.23 -26.38
C LEU A 867 -0.86 3.86 -27.09
N PRO A 868 0.25 3.09 -27.02
CA PRO A 868 0.31 1.73 -27.55
C PRO A 868 -0.34 0.73 -26.58
N LEU A 869 -1.64 0.87 -26.33
CA LEU A 869 -2.39 0.10 -25.32
C LEU A 869 -2.38 -1.41 -25.58
N ASP A 870 -2.16 -1.81 -26.81
CA ASP A 870 -2.08 -3.20 -27.21
C ASP A 870 -0.71 -3.85 -26.91
N GLU A 871 0.27 -3.07 -26.51
CA GLU A 871 1.60 -3.53 -26.08
C GLU A 871 1.72 -3.58 -24.55
N ILE A 872 0.76 -3.04 -23.79
CA ILE A 872 0.82 -3.00 -22.32
C ILE A 872 0.46 -4.35 -21.72
N GLY A 873 1.23 -4.74 -20.70
CA GLY A 873 1.11 -6.03 -20.00
C GLY A 873 1.94 -7.11 -20.67
N ARG A 874 1.72 -8.34 -20.24
CA ARG A 874 2.44 -9.53 -20.70
C ARG A 874 2.11 -9.89 -22.14
N TYR A 875 3.05 -10.47 -22.84
CA TYR A 875 2.94 -10.88 -24.23
C TYR A 875 3.16 -12.38 -24.47
#